data_c70b2bc0bc6f26739212dee3b9b65718
#
_entry.id   c70b2bc0bc6f26739212dee3b9b65718
#
_cell.length_a   1.000
_cell.length_b   1.000
_cell.length_c   1.000
_cell.angle_alpha   90.00
_cell.angle_beta   90.00
_cell.angle_gamma   90.00
#
_symmetry.space_group_name_H-M   'P 1'
#
loop_
_entity.id
_entity.type
_entity.pdbx_description
1 polymer ?
#
loop_
_entity_poly.entity_id
_entity_poly.type
_entity_poly.pdbx_seq_one_letter_code
_entity_poly.pdbx_strand_id
1 'polypeptide(L)'
;MTYLNTTIFCLTYILGLLATAFEYGGYSLITTAFLITILSYFGKRSILRSKLHRNFWHIKPQIWLLAGLVGFSATIYFQIRTPHPSKNDVSKFVTANAKDGVQVVTVQGQITSTPRLTRNQRSQFWLEPFHLNIGNDIRQDVSCKLYTTVPLLQATGLHEGARITVTGILYKPKSANNPRGFNFQAYLAREGSFAGFKGKEVSLIDSEINKEINNWGWWAVRQKIFHSQVHLLGVPEGVLASAMVLGNRVVDLPSSVSDSFIRVGLAHALAASGFQVSLILGVVLAIAQRFSNQIQFIVGVSALLIFLGITGLQPSVLRAVIMGIGALTALALEQKIKSLGLLLLAATLLLSINPLWIWDLGFEFSFLATLGLIVTVPALIKKLDWLPPAIATLIAVPISAYIWTIPLQIYNFGLISPYSILVNIITIPISIISLGAFISAIAALIHPTIGSALAWLLYYPTHCLIELVDFVAGLPGAATAVGTISSLQLIIIYSLFILTCSQKWWRKKWWVVGLVTISLVFIPAWQTQASLFQVTVLAAGKEPVLVIQDRSRVLLLNSGDETTSRFIVLPFLQQQGINQLDWAVAAESNSTNNINDWSLLLQNLSVKNFYNCPSRDRNTTITSKLSDTNCQQLLLDREISTGSTFIKLLDAQQQILQIQIQDRTWLILGEREIEKTNERLPHAQVLVWSGERLDSNLIAAVKPEVAIASRTKLDPKTMAELQQGKTKVFLTGRDGAVQWTPKGKFEIAVETVEDKASAL
;
A
#
# COMPACT_ATOMS: atom_id res chain seq x y z
N MET A 1 1.25 -16.45 37.44
CA MET A 1 2.31 -16.32 36.42
C MET A 1 3.11 -15.05 36.66
N THR A 2 4.42 -15.12 36.58
CA THR A 2 5.23 -13.88 36.68
C THR A 2 5.07 -13.06 35.39
N TYR A 3 5.09 -11.73 35.48
CA TYR A 3 5.00 -10.81 34.32
C TYR A 3 5.94 -11.21 33.16
N LEU A 4 7.14 -11.69 33.50
CA LEU A 4 8.15 -12.12 32.52
C LEU A 4 7.65 -13.32 31.68
N ASN A 5 6.97 -14.27 32.28
CA ASN A 5 6.46 -15.45 31.59
C ASN A 5 5.35 -15.06 30.58
N THR A 6 4.43 -14.17 30.98
CA THR A 6 3.38 -13.67 30.10
C THR A 6 3.97 -12.93 28.88
N THR A 7 4.99 -12.09 29.13
CA THR A 7 5.70 -11.38 28.04
C THR A 7 6.35 -12.36 27.05
N ILE A 8 6.98 -13.45 27.55
CA ILE A 8 7.60 -14.48 26.69
C ILE A 8 6.53 -15.16 25.83
N PHE A 9 5.38 -15.56 26.40
CA PHE A 9 4.33 -16.21 25.62
C PHE A 9 3.72 -15.28 24.56
N CYS A 10 3.47 -14.01 24.88
CA CYS A 10 3.01 -13.03 23.89
C CYS A 10 4.02 -12.85 22.74
N LEU A 11 5.31 -12.70 23.08
CA LEU A 11 6.35 -12.56 22.07
C LEU A 11 6.49 -13.80 21.19
N THR A 12 6.48 -14.99 21.77
CA THR A 12 6.60 -16.24 20.98
C THR A 12 5.36 -16.50 20.13
N TYR A 13 4.18 -16.11 20.57
CA TYR A 13 2.96 -16.14 19.75
C TYR A 13 3.11 -15.24 18.52
N ILE A 14 3.53 -13.98 18.70
CA ILE A 14 3.75 -13.02 17.62
C ILE A 14 4.86 -13.52 16.69
N LEU A 15 5.98 -14.02 17.23
CA LEU A 15 7.07 -14.61 16.43
C LEU A 15 6.61 -15.84 15.65
N GLY A 16 5.70 -16.65 16.22
CA GLY A 16 5.08 -17.77 15.52
C GLY A 16 4.31 -17.33 14.29
N LEU A 17 3.54 -16.26 14.39
CA LEU A 17 2.83 -15.69 13.24
C LEU A 17 3.79 -15.07 12.22
N LEU A 18 4.82 -14.35 12.64
CA LEU A 18 5.84 -13.81 11.74
C LEU A 18 6.64 -14.92 11.02
N ALA A 19 6.84 -16.05 11.68
CA ALA A 19 7.55 -17.20 11.11
C ALA A 19 6.80 -17.84 9.92
N THR A 20 5.50 -17.56 9.75
CA THR A 20 4.73 -17.99 8.56
C THR A 20 5.22 -17.36 7.25
N ALA A 21 6.09 -16.34 7.31
CA ALA A 21 6.81 -15.82 6.14
C ALA A 21 7.81 -16.82 5.53
N PHE A 22 8.21 -17.84 6.28
CA PHE A 22 9.18 -18.83 5.88
C PHE A 22 8.54 -20.23 5.84
N GLU A 23 8.84 -21.00 4.82
CA GLU A 23 8.25 -22.32 4.57
C GLU A 23 8.35 -23.29 5.77
N TYR A 24 9.49 -23.26 6.48
CA TYR A 24 9.72 -24.08 7.67
C TYR A 24 9.77 -23.27 8.99
N GLY A 25 9.23 -22.06 9.00
CA GLY A 25 9.36 -21.13 10.12
C GLY A 25 8.82 -21.65 11.45
N GLY A 26 7.70 -22.37 11.44
CA GLY A 26 7.11 -22.98 12.63
C GLY A 26 8.02 -24.06 13.24
N TYR A 27 8.63 -24.90 12.41
CA TYR A 27 9.57 -25.94 12.86
C TYR A 27 10.85 -25.34 13.40
N SER A 28 11.35 -24.25 12.79
CA SER A 28 12.55 -23.56 13.27
C SER A 28 12.35 -22.95 14.67
N LEU A 29 11.14 -22.50 15.01
CA LEU A 29 10.82 -21.99 16.34
C LEU A 29 10.81 -23.09 17.40
N ILE A 30 10.23 -24.24 17.11
CA ILE A 30 10.25 -25.40 18.03
C ILE A 30 11.70 -25.86 18.26
N THR A 31 12.49 -25.99 17.21
CA THR A 31 13.89 -26.42 17.33
C THR A 31 14.73 -25.42 18.12
N THR A 32 14.56 -24.12 17.87
CA THR A 32 15.25 -23.07 18.64
C THR A 32 14.81 -23.04 20.11
N ALA A 33 13.52 -23.20 20.40
CA ALA A 33 13.01 -23.28 21.76
C ALA A 33 13.55 -24.52 22.50
N PHE A 34 13.66 -25.66 21.83
CA PHE A 34 14.25 -26.89 22.35
C PHE A 34 15.75 -26.70 22.66
N LEU A 35 16.51 -26.09 21.76
CA LEU A 35 17.92 -25.75 21.97
C LEU A 35 18.10 -24.81 23.17
N ILE A 36 17.28 -23.75 23.28
CA ILE A 36 17.31 -22.83 24.42
C ILE A 36 16.96 -23.57 25.72
N THR A 37 16.03 -24.51 25.69
CA THR A 37 15.65 -25.34 26.84
C THR A 37 16.84 -26.18 27.31
N ILE A 38 17.53 -26.85 26.40
CA ILE A 38 18.75 -27.64 26.67
C ILE A 38 19.85 -26.75 27.25
N LEU A 39 20.14 -25.63 26.60
CA LEU A 39 21.14 -24.66 27.06
C LEU A 39 20.79 -24.13 28.45
N SER A 40 19.53 -23.82 28.71
CA SER A 40 19.04 -23.37 30.01
C SER A 40 19.16 -24.46 31.10
N TYR A 41 18.98 -25.71 30.73
CA TYR A 41 19.14 -26.86 31.65
C TYR A 41 20.62 -27.09 32.01
N PHE A 42 21.51 -27.15 31.02
CA PHE A 42 22.95 -27.35 31.24
C PHE A 42 23.65 -26.09 31.77
N GLY A 43 23.23 -24.90 31.37
CA GLY A 43 23.81 -23.64 31.83
C GLY A 43 23.56 -23.33 33.30
N LYS A 44 22.55 -23.96 33.93
CA LYS A 44 22.39 -23.95 35.39
C LYS A 44 23.46 -24.71 36.13
N ARG A 45 24.07 -25.72 35.48
CA ARG A 45 25.16 -26.57 36.03
C ARG A 45 26.57 -26.03 35.75
N SER A 46 26.73 -25.15 34.77
CA SER A 46 28.04 -24.62 34.37
C SER A 46 28.42 -23.37 35.09
N ILE A 47 29.70 -23.31 35.54
CA ILE A 47 30.35 -22.22 36.32
C ILE A 47 30.56 -20.95 35.45
N LEU A 48 30.19 -20.91 34.20
CA LEU A 48 30.27 -19.73 33.32
C LEU A 48 29.19 -18.67 33.66
N ARG A 49 29.24 -18.20 34.90
CA ARG A 49 28.49 -17.03 35.39
C ARG A 49 29.19 -15.74 34.94
N SER A 50 29.25 -15.46 33.67
CA SER A 50 29.54 -14.11 33.22
C SER A 50 28.37 -13.18 33.59
N LYS A 51 28.65 -11.99 34.08
CA LYS A 51 27.71 -10.97 34.60
C LYS A 51 26.59 -10.53 33.63
N LEU A 52 26.55 -11.09 32.40
CA LEU A 52 25.77 -10.54 31.28
C LEU A 52 24.27 -10.88 31.28
N HIS A 53 23.82 -11.99 31.89
CA HIS A 53 22.41 -12.41 31.78
C HIS A 53 21.84 -13.12 33.02
N ARG A 54 22.02 -12.54 34.20
CA ARG A 54 21.49 -13.13 35.44
C ARG A 54 19.97 -13.41 35.40
N ASN A 55 19.20 -12.61 34.69
CA ASN A 55 17.73 -12.76 34.61
C ASN A 55 17.27 -13.85 33.62
N PHE A 56 18.04 -14.17 32.57
CA PHE A 56 17.69 -15.17 31.57
C PHE A 56 17.76 -16.60 32.12
N TRP A 57 18.76 -16.89 32.95
CA TRP A 57 19.01 -18.22 33.54
C TRP A 57 18.09 -18.56 34.72
N HIS A 58 17.31 -17.59 35.23
CA HIS A 58 16.31 -17.83 36.28
C HIS A 58 14.99 -18.37 35.76
N ILE A 59 14.76 -18.32 34.45
CA ILE A 59 13.56 -18.87 33.81
C ILE A 59 13.62 -20.39 33.86
N LYS A 60 12.54 -21.04 34.29
CA LYS A 60 12.44 -22.50 34.28
C LYS A 60 12.55 -23.02 32.84
N PRO A 61 13.36 -24.08 32.54
CA PRO A 61 13.48 -24.63 31.18
C PRO A 61 12.13 -24.97 30.53
N GLN A 62 11.18 -25.46 31.32
CA GLN A 62 9.81 -25.76 30.87
C GLN A 62 9.10 -24.58 30.23
N ILE A 63 9.41 -23.32 30.64
CA ILE A 63 8.78 -22.13 30.07
C ILE A 63 9.23 -21.90 28.63
N TRP A 64 10.48 -22.18 28.30
CA TRP A 64 11.01 -22.08 26.94
C TRP A 64 10.39 -23.12 26.01
N LEU A 65 10.20 -24.36 26.49
CA LEU A 65 9.53 -25.40 25.72
C LEU A 65 8.06 -25.04 25.45
N LEU A 66 7.34 -24.59 26.49
CA LEU A 66 5.95 -24.13 26.34
C LEU A 66 5.85 -22.92 25.40
N ALA A 67 6.82 -22.00 25.47
CA ALA A 67 6.90 -20.86 24.57
C ALA A 67 7.05 -21.29 23.10
N GLY A 68 7.91 -22.28 22.84
CA GLY A 68 8.05 -22.88 21.50
C GLY A 68 6.75 -23.51 20.99
N LEU A 69 6.04 -24.24 21.89
CA LEU A 69 4.74 -24.81 21.56
C LEU A 69 3.70 -23.74 21.25
N VAL A 70 3.67 -22.63 22.00
CA VAL A 70 2.77 -21.49 21.72
C VAL A 70 3.09 -20.89 20.35
N GLY A 71 4.38 -20.67 20.03
CA GLY A 71 4.78 -20.16 18.72
C GLY A 71 4.40 -21.09 17.57
N PHE A 72 4.60 -22.40 17.73
CA PHE A 72 4.21 -23.39 16.74
C PHE A 72 2.67 -23.48 16.59
N SER A 73 1.94 -23.47 17.70
CA SER A 73 0.48 -23.42 17.64
C SER A 73 -0.05 -22.19 16.93
N ALA A 74 0.66 -21.05 17.03
CA ALA A 74 0.30 -19.84 16.31
C ALA A 74 0.48 -20.01 14.79
N THR A 75 1.52 -20.73 14.32
CA THR A 75 1.68 -21.03 12.88
C THR A 75 0.55 -21.91 12.35
N ILE A 76 0.18 -22.97 13.11
CA ILE A 76 -0.95 -23.84 12.75
C ILE A 76 -2.25 -23.03 12.72
N TYR A 77 -2.49 -22.21 13.75
CA TYR A 77 -3.67 -21.35 13.82
C TYR A 77 -3.78 -20.40 12.62
N PHE A 78 -2.66 -19.81 12.19
CA PHE A 78 -2.61 -18.98 10.99
C PHE A 78 -3.03 -19.76 9.75
N GLN A 79 -2.50 -20.98 9.54
CA GLN A 79 -2.83 -21.84 8.40
C GLN A 79 -4.33 -22.20 8.38
N ILE A 80 -4.90 -22.57 9.54
CA ILE A 80 -6.33 -22.90 9.66
C ILE A 80 -7.21 -21.66 9.35
N ARG A 81 -6.77 -20.47 9.75
CA ARG A 81 -7.51 -19.22 9.55
C ARG A 81 -7.28 -18.58 8.18
N THR A 82 -6.32 -19.07 7.41
CA THR A 82 -6.10 -18.59 6.02
C THR A 82 -7.32 -18.99 5.18
N PRO A 83 -7.99 -18.02 4.53
CA PRO A 83 -9.19 -18.31 3.76
C PRO A 83 -8.88 -19.20 2.56
N HIS A 84 -9.75 -20.15 2.31
CA HIS A 84 -9.72 -21.04 1.15
C HIS A 84 -11.08 -20.98 0.44
N PRO A 85 -11.14 -21.12 -0.90
CA PRO A 85 -12.40 -21.08 -1.63
C PRO A 85 -13.32 -22.22 -1.18
N SER A 86 -14.55 -21.88 -0.79
CA SER A 86 -15.58 -22.82 -0.38
C SER A 86 -16.02 -23.74 -1.54
N LYS A 87 -16.80 -24.79 -1.23
CA LYS A 87 -17.38 -25.66 -2.28
C LYS A 87 -18.29 -24.87 -3.22
N ASN A 88 -18.99 -23.86 -2.71
CA ASN A 88 -19.94 -23.02 -3.45
C ASN A 88 -19.37 -21.62 -3.72
N ASP A 89 -18.05 -21.49 -3.84
CA ASP A 89 -17.40 -20.20 -4.11
C ASP A 89 -17.61 -19.74 -5.55
N VAL A 90 -17.93 -18.46 -5.72
CA VAL A 90 -18.16 -17.83 -7.04
C VAL A 90 -16.94 -17.93 -7.96
N SER A 91 -15.74 -18.05 -7.42
CA SER A 91 -14.50 -18.19 -8.22
C SER A 91 -14.51 -19.42 -9.12
N LYS A 92 -15.27 -20.47 -8.81
CA LYS A 92 -15.41 -21.68 -9.64
C LYS A 92 -16.20 -21.45 -10.92
N PHE A 93 -17.04 -20.41 -10.93
CA PHE A 93 -17.82 -20.01 -12.12
C PHE A 93 -17.09 -18.98 -12.98
N VAL A 94 -15.90 -18.55 -12.57
CA VAL A 94 -15.04 -17.75 -13.43
C VAL A 94 -14.44 -18.66 -14.48
N THR A 95 -15.08 -18.74 -15.65
CA THR A 95 -14.62 -19.57 -16.76
C THR A 95 -13.27 -19.07 -17.27
N ALA A 96 -12.24 -19.88 -17.13
CA ALA A 96 -10.90 -19.63 -17.68
C ALA A 96 -10.90 -19.65 -19.23
N ASN A 97 -11.96 -20.19 -19.83
CA ASN A 97 -12.12 -20.40 -21.26
C ASN A 97 -13.42 -19.77 -21.78
N ALA A 98 -13.54 -18.45 -21.71
CA ALA A 98 -14.49 -17.77 -22.59
C ALA A 98 -13.94 -17.85 -24.03
N LYS A 99 -14.09 -19.01 -24.67
CA LYS A 99 -13.87 -19.13 -26.12
C LYS A 99 -14.87 -18.28 -26.89
N ASP A 100 -16.06 -18.04 -26.31
CA ASP A 100 -17.17 -17.31 -26.94
C ASP A 100 -17.75 -16.29 -25.92
N GLY A 101 -17.21 -15.07 -25.93
CA GLY A 101 -17.85 -13.92 -25.30
C GLY A 101 -17.68 -13.80 -23.77
N VAL A 102 -17.75 -12.58 -23.31
CA VAL A 102 -17.73 -12.21 -21.89
C VAL A 102 -19.07 -12.63 -21.27
N GLN A 103 -19.06 -13.64 -20.39
CA GLN A 103 -20.27 -14.11 -19.70
C GLN A 103 -20.75 -13.05 -18.71
N VAL A 104 -21.92 -12.47 -19.00
CA VAL A 104 -22.61 -11.58 -18.09
C VAL A 104 -23.39 -12.43 -17.08
N VAL A 105 -23.20 -12.16 -15.81
CA VAL A 105 -23.89 -12.85 -14.72
C VAL A 105 -24.61 -11.83 -13.82
N THR A 106 -25.68 -12.28 -13.16
CA THR A 106 -26.41 -11.47 -12.19
C THR A 106 -26.20 -12.05 -10.80
N VAL A 107 -25.72 -11.22 -9.89
CA VAL A 107 -25.42 -11.58 -8.49
C VAL A 107 -26.38 -10.86 -7.57
N GLN A 108 -27.03 -11.59 -6.67
CA GLN A 108 -27.81 -11.04 -5.58
C GLN A 108 -27.08 -11.21 -4.26
N GLY A 109 -26.93 -10.14 -3.48
CA GLY A 109 -26.17 -10.18 -2.24
C GLY A 109 -26.39 -8.95 -1.36
N GLN A 110 -25.71 -8.97 -0.22
CA GLN A 110 -25.71 -7.88 0.75
C GLN A 110 -24.36 -7.17 0.77
N ILE A 111 -24.38 -5.83 0.81
CA ILE A 111 -23.19 -5.01 0.94
C ILE A 111 -22.69 -5.10 2.38
N THR A 112 -21.42 -5.50 2.58
CA THR A 112 -20.81 -5.67 3.91
C THR A 112 -19.76 -4.62 4.25
N SER A 113 -19.55 -3.64 3.36
CA SER A 113 -18.64 -2.53 3.62
C SER A 113 -19.20 -1.22 3.07
N THR A 114 -18.80 -0.11 3.64
CA THR A 114 -19.13 1.21 3.09
C THR A 114 -18.62 1.31 1.64
N PRO A 115 -19.50 1.63 0.65
CA PRO A 115 -19.08 1.89 -0.72
C PRO A 115 -18.07 3.04 -0.78
N ARG A 116 -17.01 2.88 -1.58
CA ARG A 116 -15.90 3.84 -1.69
C ARG A 116 -15.62 4.19 -3.13
N LEU A 117 -15.32 5.45 -3.38
CA LEU A 117 -14.92 5.92 -4.70
C LEU A 117 -13.51 5.41 -5.05
N THR A 118 -13.40 4.75 -6.20
CA THR A 118 -12.09 4.45 -6.80
C THR A 118 -11.62 5.64 -7.64
N ARG A 119 -10.31 5.74 -7.85
CA ARG A 119 -9.74 6.78 -8.72
C ARG A 119 -10.24 6.75 -10.16
N ASN A 120 -10.70 5.58 -10.61
CA ASN A 120 -11.31 5.40 -11.94
C ASN A 120 -12.81 5.73 -11.96
N GLN A 121 -13.28 6.57 -11.04
CA GLN A 121 -14.68 7.00 -10.93
C GLN A 121 -15.68 5.82 -10.86
N ARG A 122 -15.28 4.74 -10.20
CA ARG A 122 -16.15 3.61 -9.89
C ARG A 122 -16.32 3.52 -8.38
N SER A 123 -17.46 3.05 -7.92
CA SER A 123 -17.65 2.70 -6.51
C SER A 123 -17.22 1.26 -6.28
N GLN A 124 -16.46 1.01 -5.20
CA GLN A 124 -16.02 -0.32 -4.78
C GLN A 124 -16.60 -0.66 -3.40
N PHE A 125 -17.01 -1.91 -3.23
CA PHE A 125 -17.49 -2.44 -1.95
C PHE A 125 -17.37 -3.96 -1.91
N TRP A 126 -17.47 -4.50 -0.69
CA TRP A 126 -17.59 -5.94 -0.48
C TRP A 126 -19.04 -6.36 -0.54
N LEU A 127 -19.31 -7.40 -1.32
CA LEU A 127 -20.62 -8.02 -1.47
C LEU A 127 -20.57 -9.46 -0.95
N GLU A 128 -21.48 -9.82 -0.08
CA GLU A 128 -21.74 -11.21 0.28
C GLU A 128 -22.90 -11.74 -0.58
N PRO A 129 -22.60 -12.49 -1.65
CA PRO A 129 -23.62 -13.01 -2.52
C PRO A 129 -24.32 -14.20 -1.87
N PHE A 130 -25.63 -14.28 -2.07
CA PHE A 130 -26.41 -15.46 -1.70
C PHE A 130 -26.94 -16.19 -2.93
N HIS A 131 -27.16 -15.51 -4.06
CA HIS A 131 -27.59 -16.14 -5.30
C HIS A 131 -26.77 -15.64 -6.49
N LEU A 132 -26.43 -16.56 -7.39
CA LEU A 132 -25.78 -16.30 -8.67
C LEU A 132 -26.65 -16.82 -9.79
N ASN A 133 -27.03 -15.97 -10.75
CA ASN A 133 -27.74 -16.34 -11.95
C ASN A 133 -26.79 -16.30 -13.15
N ILE A 134 -26.66 -17.42 -13.85
CA ILE A 134 -25.81 -17.57 -15.04
C ILE A 134 -26.73 -17.82 -16.24
N GLY A 135 -26.85 -16.83 -17.14
CA GLY A 135 -27.85 -16.90 -18.22
C GLY A 135 -29.27 -16.80 -17.71
N ASN A 136 -30.25 -17.35 -18.45
CA ASN A 136 -31.66 -17.16 -18.16
C ASN A 136 -32.25 -18.08 -17.07
N ASP A 137 -31.58 -19.18 -16.65
CA ASP A 137 -32.28 -20.24 -15.89
C ASP A 137 -31.51 -20.91 -14.75
N ILE A 138 -30.28 -20.57 -14.45
CA ILE A 138 -29.53 -21.30 -13.41
C ILE A 138 -29.32 -20.40 -12.19
N ARG A 139 -30.24 -20.50 -11.20
CA ARG A 139 -30.05 -19.92 -9.88
C ARG A 139 -29.23 -20.87 -9.03
N GLN A 140 -28.07 -20.42 -8.57
CA GLN A 140 -27.18 -21.18 -7.71
C GLN A 140 -26.96 -20.44 -6.39
N ASP A 141 -27.03 -21.18 -5.30
CA ASP A 141 -26.70 -20.67 -3.98
C ASP A 141 -25.19 -20.64 -3.83
N VAL A 142 -24.66 -19.46 -3.55
CA VAL A 142 -23.22 -19.19 -3.44
C VAL A 142 -22.91 -18.58 -2.08
N SER A 143 -21.72 -18.87 -1.57
CA SER A 143 -21.26 -18.36 -0.30
C SER A 143 -19.80 -17.98 -0.42
N CYS A 144 -19.52 -16.69 -0.54
CA CYS A 144 -18.18 -16.13 -0.59
C CYS A 144 -18.23 -14.64 -0.23
N LYS A 145 -17.06 -14.00 -0.18
CA LYS A 145 -16.93 -12.55 -0.14
C LYS A 145 -16.45 -12.09 -1.53
N LEU A 146 -17.16 -11.17 -2.13
CA LEU A 146 -16.91 -10.76 -3.52
C LEU A 146 -16.48 -9.28 -3.59
N TYR A 147 -15.32 -9.02 -4.16
CA TYR A 147 -14.86 -7.65 -4.43
C TYR A 147 -15.61 -7.09 -5.64
N THR A 148 -16.51 -6.14 -5.39
CA THR A 148 -17.40 -5.60 -6.42
C THR A 148 -17.07 -4.14 -6.72
N THR A 149 -17.03 -3.81 -8.03
CA THR A 149 -16.90 -2.44 -8.51
C THR A 149 -18.03 -2.10 -9.47
N VAL A 150 -18.69 -0.94 -9.28
CA VAL A 150 -19.81 -0.49 -10.13
C VAL A 150 -19.57 0.94 -10.62
N PRO A 151 -20.17 1.39 -11.74
CA PRO A 151 -20.12 2.78 -12.15
C PRO A 151 -20.66 3.69 -11.06
N LEU A 152 -20.09 4.90 -10.90
CA LEU A 152 -20.47 5.83 -9.84
C LEU A 152 -21.98 6.18 -9.88
N LEU A 153 -22.53 6.37 -11.06
CA LEU A 153 -23.96 6.67 -11.26
C LEU A 153 -24.87 5.55 -10.73
N GLN A 154 -24.42 4.29 -10.76
CA GLN A 154 -25.14 3.13 -10.26
C GLN A 154 -24.95 2.91 -8.75
N ALA A 155 -24.03 3.66 -8.14
CA ALA A 155 -23.71 3.53 -6.72
C ALA A 155 -24.53 4.49 -5.82
N THR A 156 -25.37 5.34 -6.41
CA THR A 156 -26.17 6.31 -5.67
C THR A 156 -27.13 5.60 -4.72
N GLY A 157 -27.10 5.97 -3.43
CA GLY A 157 -27.96 5.36 -2.40
C GLY A 157 -27.49 4.00 -1.87
N LEU A 158 -26.38 3.45 -2.37
CA LEU A 158 -25.81 2.21 -1.82
C LEU A 158 -25.16 2.48 -0.45
N HIS A 159 -25.40 1.59 0.49
CA HIS A 159 -24.84 1.67 1.84
C HIS A 159 -24.54 0.28 2.40
N GLU A 160 -23.76 0.20 3.44
CA GLU A 160 -23.50 -1.02 4.19
C GLU A 160 -24.81 -1.60 4.73
N GLY A 161 -25.06 -2.90 4.49
CA GLY A 161 -26.29 -3.59 4.85
C GLY A 161 -27.34 -3.66 3.73
N ALA A 162 -27.25 -2.85 2.67
CA ALA A 162 -28.19 -2.87 1.57
C ALA A 162 -28.17 -4.21 0.80
N ARG A 163 -29.35 -4.71 0.44
CA ARG A 163 -29.50 -5.88 -0.44
C ARG A 163 -29.67 -5.41 -1.88
N ILE A 164 -28.82 -5.92 -2.75
CA ILE A 164 -28.75 -5.49 -4.14
C ILE A 164 -28.70 -6.66 -5.11
N THR A 165 -29.17 -6.39 -6.31
CA THR A 165 -28.92 -7.22 -7.49
C THR A 165 -27.96 -6.47 -8.40
N VAL A 166 -26.86 -7.10 -8.76
CA VAL A 166 -25.85 -6.52 -9.65
C VAL A 166 -25.66 -7.41 -10.86
N THR A 167 -25.76 -6.82 -12.04
CA THR A 167 -25.46 -7.49 -13.31
C THR A 167 -24.10 -7.03 -13.82
N GLY A 168 -23.22 -7.97 -14.19
CA GLY A 168 -21.85 -7.65 -14.59
C GLY A 168 -21.03 -8.86 -14.99
N ILE A 169 -19.70 -8.72 -14.84
CA ILE A 169 -18.71 -9.70 -15.31
C ILE A 169 -17.86 -10.14 -14.14
N LEU A 170 -17.77 -11.46 -13.93
CA LEU A 170 -16.81 -12.06 -13.01
C LEU A 170 -15.42 -12.11 -13.64
N TYR A 171 -14.39 -11.88 -12.83
CA TYR A 171 -13.01 -12.03 -13.25
C TYR A 171 -12.14 -12.66 -12.17
N LYS A 172 -11.10 -13.38 -12.59
CA LYS A 172 -10.07 -13.89 -11.68
C LYS A 172 -9.09 -12.78 -11.36
N PRO A 173 -8.87 -12.44 -10.08
CA PRO A 173 -7.85 -11.46 -9.70
C PRO A 173 -6.47 -11.91 -10.17
N LYS A 174 -5.67 -10.96 -10.67
CA LYS A 174 -4.32 -11.23 -11.14
C LYS A 174 -3.30 -11.12 -10.01
N SER A 175 -2.26 -11.97 -10.05
CA SER A 175 -1.04 -11.81 -9.24
C SER A 175 -0.27 -10.56 -9.67
N ALA A 176 0.80 -10.22 -8.95
CA ALA A 176 1.68 -9.15 -9.37
C ALA A 176 2.34 -9.51 -10.71
N ASN A 177 2.15 -8.69 -11.73
CA ASN A 177 2.73 -8.87 -13.05
C ASN A 177 4.05 -8.10 -13.25
N ASN A 178 4.40 -7.21 -12.31
CA ASN A 178 5.64 -6.43 -12.34
C ASN A 178 6.47 -6.71 -11.09
N PRO A 179 7.80 -6.59 -11.15
CA PRO A 179 8.67 -6.80 -10.01
C PRO A 179 8.21 -5.96 -8.82
N ARG A 180 8.01 -6.61 -7.67
CA ARG A 180 7.51 -5.98 -6.44
C ARG A 180 6.19 -5.21 -6.59
N GLY A 181 5.44 -5.45 -7.67
CA GLY A 181 4.13 -4.89 -7.89
C GLY A 181 3.13 -5.35 -6.82
N PHE A 182 2.04 -4.62 -6.66
CA PHE A 182 0.99 -4.97 -5.72
C PHE A 182 0.30 -6.28 -6.15
N ASN A 183 0.36 -7.30 -5.29
CA ASN A 183 -0.31 -8.58 -5.53
C ASN A 183 -1.78 -8.50 -5.11
N PHE A 184 -2.62 -8.08 -6.07
CA PHE A 184 -4.05 -7.92 -5.84
C PHE A 184 -4.76 -9.24 -5.53
N GLN A 185 -4.35 -10.35 -6.15
CA GLN A 185 -4.87 -11.69 -5.88
C GLN A 185 -4.62 -12.09 -4.42
N ALA A 186 -3.38 -11.95 -3.94
CA ALA A 186 -3.04 -12.27 -2.55
C ALA A 186 -3.75 -11.36 -1.55
N TYR A 187 -3.93 -10.08 -1.89
CA TYR A 187 -4.70 -9.14 -1.07
C TYR A 187 -6.15 -9.58 -0.93
N LEU A 188 -6.82 -9.88 -2.04
CA LEU A 188 -8.22 -10.34 -2.01
C LEU A 188 -8.37 -11.69 -1.33
N ALA A 189 -7.44 -12.62 -1.55
CA ALA A 189 -7.46 -13.94 -0.90
C ALA A 189 -7.37 -13.83 0.63
N ARG A 190 -6.54 -12.92 1.16
CA ARG A 190 -6.47 -12.63 2.61
C ARG A 190 -7.79 -12.10 3.18
N GLU A 191 -8.51 -11.33 2.37
CA GLU A 191 -9.85 -10.82 2.71
C GLU A 191 -10.96 -11.87 2.50
N GLY A 192 -10.62 -13.08 2.03
CA GLY A 192 -11.54 -14.18 1.77
C GLY A 192 -12.30 -14.08 0.44
N SER A 193 -11.75 -13.33 -0.51
CA SER A 193 -12.32 -13.17 -1.85
C SER A 193 -11.40 -13.76 -2.91
N PHE A 194 -11.91 -14.71 -3.70
CA PHE A 194 -11.15 -15.41 -4.74
C PHE A 194 -11.60 -15.02 -6.15
N ALA A 195 -12.61 -14.16 -6.26
CA ALA A 195 -13.10 -13.59 -7.51
C ALA A 195 -13.35 -12.07 -7.36
N GLY A 196 -13.20 -11.34 -8.45
CA GLY A 196 -13.63 -9.96 -8.56
C GLY A 196 -14.87 -9.84 -9.45
N PHE A 197 -15.68 -8.81 -9.24
CA PHE A 197 -16.89 -8.56 -9.98
C PHE A 197 -16.96 -7.12 -10.51
N LYS A 198 -17.06 -6.98 -11.81
CA LYS A 198 -17.22 -5.69 -12.47
C LYS A 198 -18.67 -5.50 -12.85
N GLY A 199 -19.48 -4.93 -11.94
CA GLY A 199 -20.88 -4.63 -12.20
C GLY A 199 -21.04 -3.53 -13.24
N LYS A 200 -22.13 -3.66 -14.01
CA LYS A 200 -22.58 -2.69 -15.02
C LYS A 200 -23.86 -1.99 -14.53
N GLU A 201 -24.81 -2.75 -14.02
CA GLU A 201 -26.10 -2.28 -13.55
C GLU A 201 -26.36 -2.76 -12.12
N VAL A 202 -27.00 -1.92 -11.31
CA VAL A 202 -27.33 -2.22 -9.92
C VAL A 202 -28.79 -1.88 -9.68
N SER A 203 -29.52 -2.76 -9.00
CA SER A 203 -30.87 -2.53 -8.51
C SER A 203 -31.01 -2.91 -7.04
N LEU A 204 -31.73 -2.13 -6.26
CA LEU A 204 -32.07 -2.45 -4.87
C LEU A 204 -33.18 -3.50 -4.83
N ILE A 205 -33.01 -4.55 -4.01
CA ILE A 205 -34.00 -5.64 -3.91
C ILE A 205 -35.21 -5.17 -3.07
N ASP A 206 -34.96 -4.44 -1.98
CA ASP A 206 -36.00 -4.01 -1.02
C ASP A 206 -36.01 -2.50 -0.85
N SER A 207 -36.73 -1.77 -1.70
CA SER A 207 -36.78 -0.30 -1.63
C SER A 207 -37.60 0.26 -0.46
N GLU A 208 -38.58 -0.47 0.08
CA GLU A 208 -39.43 0.01 1.17
C GLU A 208 -38.92 -0.34 2.57
N ILE A 209 -38.37 -1.54 2.77
CA ILE A 209 -37.77 -1.98 4.06
C ILE A 209 -36.50 -1.18 4.36
N ASN A 210 -35.77 -0.76 3.33
CA ASN A 210 -34.54 0.01 3.49
C ASN A 210 -34.78 1.45 3.98
N LYS A 211 -35.97 2.03 3.85
CA LYS A 211 -36.27 3.39 4.36
C LYS A 211 -36.28 3.45 5.90
N GLU A 212 -36.74 2.42 6.57
CA GLU A 212 -36.74 2.38 8.05
C GLU A 212 -35.37 1.98 8.60
N ILE A 213 -34.65 1.03 7.96
CA ILE A 213 -33.31 0.60 8.34
C ILE A 213 -32.29 1.71 8.08
N ASN A 214 -32.48 2.54 7.05
CA ASN A 214 -31.63 3.68 6.71
C ASN A 214 -31.55 4.77 7.80
N ASN A 215 -32.50 4.82 8.71
CA ASN A 215 -32.52 5.83 9.78
C ASN A 215 -31.84 5.34 11.07
N TRP A 216 -31.43 4.08 11.15
CA TRP A 216 -30.84 3.49 12.35
C TRP A 216 -29.50 2.79 12.07
N GLY A 217 -28.57 2.92 12.99
CA GLY A 217 -27.28 2.25 12.93
C GLY A 217 -26.09 3.19 12.71
N TRP A 218 -24.88 2.62 12.76
CA TRP A 218 -23.64 3.39 12.65
C TRP A 218 -23.48 4.11 11.33
N TRP A 219 -24.04 3.57 10.24
CA TRP A 219 -24.02 4.24 8.94
C TRP A 219 -24.78 5.57 8.98
N ALA A 220 -25.99 5.60 9.54
CA ALA A 220 -26.80 6.83 9.65
C ALA A 220 -26.10 7.87 10.52
N VAL A 221 -25.45 7.44 11.61
CA VAL A 221 -24.64 8.30 12.48
C VAL A 221 -23.47 8.92 11.69
N ARG A 222 -22.74 8.12 10.95
CA ARG A 222 -21.62 8.56 10.11
C ARG A 222 -22.08 9.55 9.05
N GLN A 223 -23.18 9.26 8.38
CA GLN A 223 -23.76 10.11 7.34
C GLN A 223 -24.23 11.47 7.91
N LYS A 224 -24.86 11.46 9.08
CA LYS A 224 -25.28 12.69 9.77
C LYS A 224 -24.09 13.58 10.14
N ILE A 225 -23.01 12.99 10.64
CA ILE A 225 -21.77 13.71 10.95
C ILE A 225 -21.15 14.26 9.66
N PHE A 226 -20.99 13.44 8.63
CA PHE A 226 -20.39 13.83 7.37
C PHE A 226 -21.15 14.99 6.70
N HIS A 227 -22.46 14.86 6.54
CA HIS A 227 -23.27 15.92 5.95
C HIS A 227 -23.22 17.22 6.76
N SER A 228 -23.26 17.11 8.09
CA SER A 228 -23.17 18.29 8.96
C SER A 228 -21.83 19.03 8.78
N GLN A 229 -20.73 18.30 8.70
CA GLN A 229 -19.40 18.91 8.55
C GLN A 229 -19.17 19.46 7.14
N VAL A 230 -19.59 18.75 6.11
CA VAL A 230 -19.39 19.20 4.72
C VAL A 230 -20.32 20.34 4.33
N HIS A 231 -21.52 20.44 4.92
CA HIS A 231 -22.54 21.42 4.54
C HIS A 231 -22.05 22.88 4.57
N LEU A 232 -21.30 23.28 5.59
CA LEU A 232 -20.80 24.67 5.70
C LEU A 232 -19.29 24.81 5.44
N LEU A 233 -18.49 23.75 5.66
CA LEU A 233 -17.07 23.81 5.32
C LEU A 233 -16.81 23.64 3.83
N GLY A 234 -17.67 22.93 3.10
CA GLY A 234 -17.44 22.61 1.70
C GLY A 234 -16.44 21.48 1.49
N VAL A 235 -15.94 21.38 0.25
CA VAL A 235 -14.92 20.43 -0.19
C VAL A 235 -13.71 21.23 -0.66
N PRO A 236 -12.48 20.89 -0.24
CA PRO A 236 -12.05 19.68 0.47
C PRO A 236 -12.07 19.75 2.00
N GLU A 237 -12.26 20.90 2.62
CA GLU A 237 -12.05 21.15 4.05
C GLU A 237 -12.97 20.29 4.94
N GLY A 238 -14.27 20.28 4.62
CA GLY A 238 -15.27 19.49 5.37
C GLY A 238 -15.05 17.99 5.24
N VAL A 239 -14.60 17.55 4.08
CA VAL A 239 -14.26 16.15 3.84
C VAL A 239 -13.01 15.75 4.65
N LEU A 240 -12.00 16.62 4.71
CA LEU A 240 -10.81 16.40 5.52
C LEU A 240 -11.13 16.37 7.03
N ALA A 241 -11.93 17.32 7.53
CA ALA A 241 -12.37 17.31 8.92
C ALA A 241 -13.16 16.03 9.26
N SER A 242 -14.05 15.60 8.35
CA SER A 242 -14.78 14.34 8.51
C SER A 242 -13.86 13.12 8.50
N ALA A 243 -12.85 13.08 7.61
CA ALA A 243 -11.87 12.00 7.57
C ALA A 243 -11.04 11.93 8.86
N MET A 244 -10.74 13.07 9.49
CA MET A 244 -10.06 13.11 10.79
C MET A 244 -10.92 12.60 11.96
N VAL A 245 -12.24 12.50 11.82
CA VAL A 245 -13.14 11.93 12.84
C VAL A 245 -13.51 10.50 12.54
N LEU A 246 -13.96 10.26 11.31
CA LEU A 246 -14.51 8.96 10.87
C LEU A 246 -13.45 8.01 10.34
N GLY A 247 -12.30 8.55 9.94
CA GLY A 247 -11.24 7.85 9.23
C GLY A 247 -11.45 7.80 7.72
N ASN A 248 -10.35 7.71 6.96
CA ASN A 248 -10.36 7.68 5.49
C ASN A 248 -10.95 6.40 4.87
N ARG A 249 -11.28 5.40 5.67
CA ARG A 249 -12.02 4.21 5.19
C ARG A 249 -13.51 4.43 5.05
N VAL A 250 -14.04 5.50 5.65
CA VAL A 250 -15.46 5.83 5.67
C VAL A 250 -15.76 7.03 4.77
N VAL A 251 -14.78 7.92 4.62
CA VAL A 251 -14.93 9.20 3.91
C VAL A 251 -14.03 9.20 2.69
N ASP A 252 -14.60 9.49 1.52
CA ASP A 252 -13.85 9.61 0.25
C ASP A 252 -13.22 10.99 0.13
N LEU A 253 -11.95 11.10 0.54
CA LEU A 253 -11.15 12.30 0.40
C LEU A 253 -10.72 12.49 -1.07
N PRO A 254 -10.73 13.73 -1.62
CA PRO A 254 -10.18 13.99 -2.94
C PRO A 254 -8.75 13.45 -3.06
N SER A 255 -8.47 12.76 -4.18
CA SER A 255 -7.18 12.08 -4.39
C SER A 255 -6.00 13.03 -4.35
N SER A 256 -6.15 14.28 -4.82
CA SER A 256 -5.12 15.31 -4.76
C SER A 256 -4.68 15.58 -3.32
N VAL A 257 -5.63 15.83 -2.42
CA VAL A 257 -5.35 16.08 -1.00
C VAL A 257 -4.74 14.84 -0.34
N SER A 258 -5.31 13.67 -0.59
CA SER A 258 -4.79 12.42 -0.04
C SER A 258 -3.34 12.16 -0.48
N ASP A 259 -3.02 12.38 -1.76
CA ASP A 259 -1.68 12.18 -2.31
C ASP A 259 -0.67 13.16 -1.72
N SER A 260 -1.04 14.44 -1.52
CA SER A 260 -0.19 15.44 -0.85
C SER A 260 0.12 15.05 0.59
N PHE A 261 -0.89 14.61 1.37
CA PHE A 261 -0.69 14.14 2.74
C PHE A 261 0.22 12.90 2.81
N ILE A 262 0.03 11.94 1.91
CA ILE A 262 0.90 10.75 1.84
C ILE A 262 2.33 11.15 1.51
N ARG A 263 2.53 12.05 0.55
CA ARG A 263 3.82 12.51 0.07
C ARG A 263 4.66 13.19 1.15
N VAL A 264 4.03 13.99 2.00
CA VAL A 264 4.73 14.65 3.13
C VAL A 264 4.83 13.78 4.39
N GLY A 265 4.30 12.53 4.36
CA GLY A 265 4.35 11.59 5.49
C GLY A 265 3.26 11.80 6.54
N LEU A 266 2.16 12.48 6.20
CA LEU A 266 1.00 12.72 7.07
C LEU A 266 -0.16 11.72 6.82
N ALA A 267 0.06 10.62 6.11
CA ALA A 267 -0.98 9.60 5.87
C ALA A 267 -1.69 9.14 7.16
N HIS A 268 -0.97 9.11 8.29
CA HIS A 268 -1.50 8.73 9.59
C HIS A 268 -2.53 9.73 10.17
N ALA A 269 -2.53 10.98 9.72
CA ALA A 269 -3.52 11.99 10.14
C ALA A 269 -4.89 11.76 9.46
N LEU A 270 -4.90 11.11 8.30
CA LEU A 270 -6.12 10.76 7.55
C LEU A 270 -6.76 9.48 8.08
N ALA A 271 -5.99 8.60 8.72
CA ALA A 271 -6.48 7.35 9.28
C ALA A 271 -6.97 7.57 10.71
N ALA A 272 -8.03 6.84 11.12
CA ALA A 272 -8.42 6.79 12.50
C ALA A 272 -7.26 6.24 13.36
N SER A 273 -6.79 7.03 14.32
CA SER A 273 -5.51 6.82 14.98
C SER A 273 -5.60 6.75 16.51
N GLY A 274 -4.56 6.18 17.12
CA GLY A 274 -4.44 6.16 18.59
C GLY A 274 -4.36 7.54 19.23
N PHE A 275 -3.91 8.55 18.48
CA PHE A 275 -3.88 9.94 18.94
C PHE A 275 -5.31 10.45 19.20
N GLN A 276 -6.25 10.22 18.28
CA GLN A 276 -7.65 10.61 18.43
C GLN A 276 -8.30 9.92 19.63
N VAL A 277 -8.04 8.61 19.82
CA VAL A 277 -8.49 7.86 21.01
C VAL A 277 -7.96 8.50 22.29
N SER A 278 -6.67 8.84 22.35
CA SER A 278 -6.06 9.47 23.50
C SER A 278 -6.63 10.87 23.78
N LEU A 279 -6.93 11.62 22.73
CA LEU A 279 -7.51 12.97 22.81
C LEU A 279 -8.93 12.91 23.37
N ILE A 280 -9.79 12.03 22.81
CA ILE A 280 -11.16 11.83 23.29
C ILE A 280 -11.14 11.38 24.76
N LEU A 281 -10.33 10.38 25.08
CA LEU A 281 -10.22 9.86 26.44
C LEU A 281 -9.72 10.94 27.41
N GLY A 282 -8.75 11.77 27.00
CA GLY A 282 -8.26 12.90 27.77
C GLY A 282 -9.36 13.93 28.10
N VAL A 283 -10.16 14.29 27.10
CA VAL A 283 -11.30 15.23 27.29
C VAL A 283 -12.37 14.61 28.19
N VAL A 284 -12.75 13.36 27.93
CA VAL A 284 -13.77 12.66 28.72
C VAL A 284 -13.35 12.53 30.18
N LEU A 285 -12.09 12.16 30.44
CA LEU A 285 -11.56 12.06 31.79
C LEU A 285 -11.43 13.43 32.46
N ALA A 286 -11.05 14.48 31.74
CA ALA A 286 -11.00 15.84 32.28
C ALA A 286 -12.38 16.32 32.73
N ILE A 287 -13.44 15.97 32.02
CA ILE A 287 -14.82 16.26 32.43
C ILE A 287 -15.23 15.37 33.62
N ALA A 288 -14.88 14.10 33.56
CA ALA A 288 -15.25 13.10 34.57
C ALA A 288 -14.39 13.12 35.84
N GLN A 289 -13.34 13.93 35.91
CA GLN A 289 -12.37 13.92 37.03
C GLN A 289 -12.98 14.25 38.42
N ARG A 290 -14.17 14.88 38.42
CA ARG A 290 -14.90 15.19 39.68
C ARG A 290 -15.71 14.00 40.22
N PHE A 291 -15.82 12.92 39.44
CA PHE A 291 -16.56 11.72 39.81
C PHE A 291 -15.63 10.60 40.26
N SER A 292 -16.21 9.56 40.85
CA SER A 292 -15.45 8.40 41.32
C SER A 292 -14.70 7.69 40.20
N ASN A 293 -13.61 6.97 40.52
CA ASN A 293 -12.83 6.20 39.57
C ASN A 293 -13.67 5.17 38.77
N GLN A 294 -14.72 4.64 39.39
CA GLN A 294 -15.67 3.73 38.73
C GLN A 294 -16.50 4.45 37.66
N ILE A 295 -16.98 5.66 37.93
CA ILE A 295 -17.72 6.48 36.96
C ILE A 295 -16.79 6.88 35.81
N GLN A 296 -15.56 7.30 36.10
CA GLN A 296 -14.53 7.62 35.10
C GLN A 296 -14.27 6.42 34.19
N PHE A 297 -14.18 5.21 34.75
CA PHE A 297 -14.03 3.98 34.01
C PHE A 297 -15.21 3.73 33.07
N ILE A 298 -16.45 3.75 33.57
CA ILE A 298 -17.66 3.48 32.78
C ILE A 298 -17.78 4.50 31.63
N VAL A 299 -17.67 5.78 31.92
CA VAL A 299 -17.80 6.86 30.91
C VAL A 299 -16.67 6.77 29.88
N GLY A 300 -15.44 6.49 30.32
CA GLY A 300 -14.30 6.32 29.43
C GLY A 300 -14.46 5.12 28.51
N VAL A 301 -14.84 3.96 29.04
CA VAL A 301 -15.10 2.75 28.22
C VAL A 301 -16.23 3.00 27.23
N SER A 302 -17.34 3.62 27.67
CA SER A 302 -18.47 3.96 26.79
C SER A 302 -18.06 4.87 25.65
N ALA A 303 -17.25 5.91 25.92
CA ALA A 303 -16.71 6.79 24.88
C ALA A 303 -15.84 6.04 23.87
N LEU A 304 -14.98 5.12 24.34
CA LEU A 304 -14.14 4.30 23.48
C LEU A 304 -14.96 3.35 22.58
N LEU A 305 -16.01 2.74 23.10
CA LEU A 305 -16.91 1.85 22.34
C LEU A 305 -17.74 2.63 21.32
N ILE A 306 -18.22 3.83 21.66
CA ILE A 306 -18.91 4.72 20.72
C ILE A 306 -17.95 5.12 19.60
N PHE A 307 -16.72 5.51 19.94
CA PHE A 307 -15.71 5.85 18.94
C PHE A 307 -15.41 4.68 18.00
N LEU A 308 -15.27 3.46 18.55
CA LEU A 308 -15.08 2.24 17.74
C LEU A 308 -16.25 1.99 16.80
N GLY A 309 -17.48 2.20 17.23
CA GLY A 309 -18.68 2.08 16.39
C GLY A 309 -18.69 3.10 15.23
N ILE A 310 -18.25 4.32 15.50
CA ILE A 310 -18.19 5.39 14.50
C ILE A 310 -17.09 5.14 13.48
N THR A 311 -15.87 4.76 13.91
CA THR A 311 -14.71 4.60 13.02
C THR A 311 -14.60 3.21 12.37
N GLY A 312 -15.28 2.20 12.94
CA GLY A 312 -15.22 0.81 12.49
C GLY A 312 -14.05 0.02 13.07
N LEU A 313 -14.08 -1.30 12.82
CA LEU A 313 -13.15 -2.29 13.39
C LEU A 313 -11.79 -2.30 12.66
N GLN A 314 -11.04 -1.20 12.75
CA GLN A 314 -9.69 -1.10 12.19
C GLN A 314 -8.63 -1.56 13.22
N PRO A 315 -7.55 -2.27 12.82
CA PRO A 315 -6.53 -2.75 13.76
C PRO A 315 -5.89 -1.64 14.60
N SER A 316 -5.67 -0.45 14.02
CA SER A 316 -5.10 0.73 14.70
C SER A 316 -6.02 1.27 15.79
N VAL A 317 -7.33 1.32 15.52
CA VAL A 317 -8.35 1.78 16.48
C VAL A 317 -8.54 0.76 17.58
N LEU A 318 -8.71 -0.52 17.23
CA LEU A 318 -8.86 -1.61 18.19
C LEU A 318 -7.69 -1.69 19.16
N ARG A 319 -6.43 -1.55 18.66
CA ARG A 319 -5.26 -1.45 19.54
C ARG A 319 -5.42 -0.32 20.55
N ALA A 320 -5.76 0.88 20.08
CA ALA A 320 -5.87 2.05 20.93
C ALA A 320 -7.01 1.92 21.94
N VAL A 321 -8.13 1.33 21.56
CA VAL A 321 -9.26 1.04 22.45
C VAL A 321 -8.85 0.02 23.53
N ILE A 322 -8.22 -1.10 23.15
CA ILE A 322 -7.75 -2.11 24.12
C ILE A 322 -6.75 -1.50 25.10
N MET A 323 -5.80 -0.71 24.59
CA MET A 323 -4.83 -0.02 25.45
C MET A 323 -5.50 1.04 26.33
N GLY A 324 -6.49 1.76 25.82
CA GLY A 324 -7.29 2.73 26.58
C GLY A 324 -8.09 2.07 27.70
N ILE A 325 -8.79 0.96 27.40
CA ILE A 325 -9.49 0.18 28.44
C ILE A 325 -8.53 -0.35 29.50
N GLY A 326 -7.35 -0.83 29.09
CA GLY A 326 -6.31 -1.26 30.02
C GLY A 326 -5.81 -0.11 30.92
N ALA A 327 -5.65 1.09 30.35
CA ALA A 327 -5.27 2.29 31.13
C ALA A 327 -6.37 2.69 32.12
N LEU A 328 -7.64 2.69 31.69
CA LEU A 328 -8.79 2.95 32.56
C LEU A 328 -8.92 1.91 33.68
N THR A 329 -8.71 0.62 33.37
CA THR A 329 -8.72 -0.46 34.36
C THR A 329 -7.68 -0.23 35.44
N ALA A 330 -6.48 0.19 35.06
CA ALA A 330 -5.43 0.48 36.02
C ALA A 330 -5.75 1.73 36.85
N LEU A 331 -6.33 2.74 36.24
CA LEU A 331 -6.80 3.93 36.99
C LEU A 331 -7.86 3.50 38.01
N ALA A 332 -8.83 2.68 37.63
CA ALA A 332 -9.87 2.21 38.53
C ALA A 332 -9.35 1.31 39.68
N LEU A 333 -8.28 0.54 39.42
CA LEU A 333 -7.65 -0.36 40.38
C LEU A 333 -6.46 0.31 41.14
N GLU A 334 -6.18 1.57 40.83
CA GLU A 334 -5.04 2.34 41.38
C GLU A 334 -3.68 1.65 41.19
N GLN A 335 -3.53 0.90 40.06
CA GLN A 335 -2.32 0.15 39.78
C GLN A 335 -1.48 0.81 38.69
N LYS A 336 -0.14 0.65 38.78
CA LYS A 336 0.80 1.10 37.74
C LYS A 336 0.84 0.10 36.58
N ILE A 337 0.54 0.55 35.37
CA ILE A 337 0.67 -0.26 34.15
C ILE A 337 2.08 -0.16 33.62
N LYS A 338 2.55 -1.30 33.06
CA LYS A 338 3.70 -1.34 32.16
C LYS A 338 3.19 -1.25 30.72
N SER A 339 3.35 -0.08 30.10
CA SER A 339 2.84 0.21 28.75
C SER A 339 3.27 -0.81 27.70
N LEU A 340 4.52 -1.33 27.79
CA LEU A 340 5.02 -2.37 26.89
C LEU A 340 4.24 -3.69 27.05
N GLY A 341 3.94 -4.09 28.29
CA GLY A 341 3.15 -5.30 28.54
C GLY A 341 1.71 -5.19 28.00
N LEU A 342 1.12 -4.01 28.14
CA LEU A 342 -0.21 -3.73 27.60
C LEU A 342 -0.22 -3.73 26.06
N LEU A 343 0.84 -3.19 25.42
CA LEU A 343 1.01 -3.24 23.97
C LEU A 343 1.10 -4.69 23.47
N LEU A 344 1.92 -5.53 24.13
CA LEU A 344 2.06 -6.95 23.75
C LEU A 344 0.76 -7.72 23.98
N LEU A 345 0.04 -7.45 25.05
CA LEU A 345 -1.26 -8.04 25.32
C LEU A 345 -2.28 -7.65 24.22
N ALA A 346 -2.32 -6.36 23.87
CA ALA A 346 -3.20 -5.88 22.79
C ALA A 346 -2.87 -6.54 21.45
N ALA A 347 -1.57 -6.68 21.11
CA ALA A 347 -1.15 -7.38 19.90
C ALA A 347 -1.62 -8.84 19.92
N THR A 348 -1.36 -9.55 21.02
CA THR A 348 -1.75 -10.96 21.14
C THR A 348 -3.26 -11.15 21.05
N LEU A 349 -4.05 -10.31 21.70
CA LEU A 349 -5.51 -10.36 21.65
C LEU A 349 -6.03 -10.13 20.22
N LEU A 350 -5.54 -9.10 19.55
CA LEU A 350 -5.97 -8.80 18.18
C LEU A 350 -5.59 -9.92 17.20
N LEU A 351 -4.38 -10.44 17.31
CA LEU A 351 -3.91 -11.54 16.47
C LEU A 351 -4.57 -12.87 16.82
N SER A 352 -5.10 -13.04 18.04
CA SER A 352 -5.94 -14.19 18.39
C SER A 352 -7.34 -14.11 17.76
N ILE A 353 -7.85 -12.90 17.51
CA ILE A 353 -9.11 -12.69 16.79
C ILE A 353 -8.91 -12.92 15.29
N ASN A 354 -7.89 -12.25 14.72
CA ASN A 354 -7.55 -12.38 13.31
C ASN A 354 -6.02 -12.44 13.12
N PRO A 355 -5.44 -13.64 12.95
CA PRO A 355 -4.00 -13.81 12.80
C PRO A 355 -3.46 -13.22 11.48
N LEU A 356 -4.32 -13.01 10.45
CA LEU A 356 -3.92 -12.43 9.18
C LEU A 356 -3.52 -10.95 9.30
N TRP A 357 -3.95 -10.26 10.36
CA TRP A 357 -3.55 -8.87 10.62
C TRP A 357 -2.06 -8.72 10.90
N ILE A 358 -1.31 -9.80 11.16
CA ILE A 358 0.15 -9.74 11.28
C ILE A 358 0.81 -9.16 10.01
N TRP A 359 0.17 -9.33 8.84
CA TRP A 359 0.59 -8.82 7.53
C TRP A 359 -0.25 -7.63 7.04
N ASP A 360 -1.03 -7.01 7.92
CA ASP A 360 -1.73 -5.76 7.62
C ASP A 360 -0.83 -4.57 7.95
N LEU A 361 -0.56 -3.73 6.94
CA LEU A 361 0.32 -2.56 7.10
C LEU A 361 -0.19 -1.59 8.18
N GLY A 362 -1.50 -1.44 8.32
CA GLY A 362 -2.10 -0.60 9.36
C GLY A 362 -1.81 -1.14 10.77
N PHE A 363 -1.85 -2.47 10.95
CA PHE A 363 -1.43 -3.13 12.18
C PHE A 363 0.07 -2.92 12.43
N GLU A 364 0.91 -3.26 11.46
CA GLU A 364 2.37 -3.20 11.59
C GLU A 364 2.86 -1.77 11.93
N PHE A 365 2.48 -0.77 11.13
CA PHE A 365 2.85 0.63 11.40
C PHE A 365 2.34 1.14 12.75
N SER A 366 1.11 0.79 13.11
CA SER A 366 0.47 1.22 14.35
C SER A 366 1.19 0.68 15.59
N PHE A 367 1.56 -0.61 15.58
CA PHE A 367 2.27 -1.24 16.69
C PHE A 367 3.73 -0.79 16.77
N LEU A 368 4.42 -0.67 15.63
CA LEU A 368 5.81 -0.17 15.59
C LEU A 368 5.91 1.28 16.06
N ALA A 369 5.02 2.16 15.59
CA ALA A 369 4.99 3.54 16.06
C ALA A 369 4.78 3.60 17.57
N THR A 370 3.81 2.85 18.13
CA THR A 370 3.54 2.84 19.56
C THR A 370 4.70 2.25 20.35
N LEU A 371 5.35 1.19 19.85
CA LEU A 371 6.57 0.66 20.47
C LEU A 371 7.66 1.72 20.51
N GLY A 372 7.85 2.46 19.41
CA GLY A 372 8.78 3.58 19.32
C GLY A 372 8.49 4.65 20.38
N LEU A 373 7.22 5.03 20.52
CA LEU A 373 6.80 6.01 21.53
C LEU A 373 7.12 5.53 22.96
N ILE A 374 6.80 4.28 23.28
CA ILE A 374 7.02 3.73 24.64
C ILE A 374 8.51 3.64 24.97
N VAL A 375 9.35 3.28 23.99
CA VAL A 375 10.77 2.98 24.24
C VAL A 375 11.66 4.20 24.04
N THR A 376 11.41 4.99 23.00
CA THR A 376 12.34 6.03 22.54
C THR A 376 12.02 7.41 23.11
N VAL A 377 10.73 7.78 23.27
CA VAL A 377 10.35 9.12 23.77
C VAL A 377 10.95 9.42 25.15
N PRO A 378 10.91 8.52 26.17
CA PRO A 378 11.49 8.83 27.47
C PRO A 378 13.01 9.08 27.42
N ALA A 379 13.70 8.40 26.48
CA ALA A 379 15.14 8.59 26.28
C ALA A 379 15.46 9.91 25.56
N LEU A 380 14.62 10.33 24.59
CA LEU A 380 14.78 11.61 23.90
C LEU A 380 14.45 12.80 24.78
N ILE A 381 13.37 12.74 25.55
CA ILE A 381 13.01 13.83 26.50
C ILE A 381 14.15 14.09 27.48
N LYS A 382 14.83 13.04 28.00
CA LYS A 382 16.00 13.21 28.86
C LYS A 382 17.19 13.89 28.18
N LYS A 383 17.29 13.81 26.86
CA LYS A 383 18.34 14.51 26.10
C LYS A 383 17.94 15.94 25.71
N LEU A 384 16.64 16.21 25.72
CA LEU A 384 16.03 17.50 25.41
C LEU A 384 15.59 18.23 26.69
N ASP A 385 16.17 17.91 27.87
CA ASP A 385 15.84 18.50 29.17
C ASP A 385 16.12 19.99 29.25
N TRP A 386 16.95 20.53 28.35
CA TRP A 386 17.21 21.96 28.16
C TRP A 386 16.03 22.72 27.48
N LEU A 387 15.04 21.99 26.91
CA LEU A 387 13.83 22.57 26.32
C LEU A 387 12.63 22.46 27.28
N PRO A 388 11.67 23.38 27.21
CA PRO A 388 10.40 23.21 27.91
C PRO A 388 9.77 21.85 27.60
N PRO A 389 9.17 21.16 28.60
CA PRO A 389 8.65 19.79 28.43
C PRO A 389 7.65 19.62 27.27
N ALA A 390 6.85 20.65 27.00
CA ALA A 390 5.90 20.66 25.87
C ALA A 390 6.63 20.61 24.54
N ILE A 391 7.68 21.44 24.35
CA ILE A 391 8.47 21.49 23.12
C ILE A 391 9.29 20.20 22.96
N ALA A 392 9.92 19.72 24.04
CA ALA A 392 10.65 18.46 24.04
C ALA A 392 9.76 17.29 23.61
N THR A 393 8.52 17.24 24.09
CA THR A 393 7.54 16.20 23.71
C THR A 393 7.10 16.35 22.27
N LEU A 394 6.83 17.57 21.80
CA LEU A 394 6.44 17.87 20.42
C LEU A 394 7.48 17.40 19.40
N ILE A 395 8.75 17.49 19.74
CA ILE A 395 9.88 17.03 18.91
C ILE A 395 10.11 15.51 19.07
N ALA A 396 10.08 15.01 20.31
CA ALA A 396 10.43 13.62 20.60
C ALA A 396 9.42 12.61 20.03
N VAL A 397 8.13 12.94 20.01
CA VAL A 397 7.06 12.04 19.58
C VAL A 397 7.18 11.73 18.07
N PRO A 398 7.21 12.70 17.13
CA PRO A 398 7.35 12.41 15.70
C PRO A 398 8.66 11.70 15.37
N ILE A 399 9.78 12.12 15.96
CA ILE A 399 11.08 11.49 15.74
C ILE A 399 11.03 10.02 16.16
N SER A 400 10.48 9.73 17.33
CA SER A 400 10.39 8.34 17.82
C SER A 400 9.53 7.47 16.95
N ALA A 401 8.35 7.94 16.54
CA ALA A 401 7.47 7.20 15.64
C ALA A 401 8.15 6.96 14.28
N TYR A 402 8.76 7.99 13.71
CA TYR A 402 9.41 7.93 12.40
C TYR A 402 10.59 6.96 12.38
N ILE A 403 11.48 6.98 13.37
CA ILE A 403 12.62 6.05 13.46
C ILE A 403 12.15 4.59 13.40
N TRP A 404 11.08 4.23 14.10
CA TRP A 404 10.61 2.84 14.16
C TRP A 404 9.78 2.44 12.93
N THR A 405 9.19 3.37 12.21
CA THR A 405 8.37 3.08 11.03
C THR A 405 9.15 3.14 9.71
N ILE A 406 10.24 3.93 9.63
CA ILE A 406 11.06 4.10 8.42
C ILE A 406 11.54 2.78 7.80
N PRO A 407 12.10 1.79 8.54
CA PRO A 407 12.60 0.58 7.90
C PRO A 407 11.49 -0.19 7.17
N LEU A 408 10.31 -0.26 7.79
CA LEU A 408 9.14 -0.90 7.19
C LEU A 408 8.60 -0.09 5.99
N GLN A 409 8.66 1.24 6.05
CA GLN A 409 8.27 2.12 4.96
C GLN A 409 9.18 1.93 3.74
N ILE A 410 10.50 1.87 3.94
CA ILE A 410 11.48 1.60 2.89
C ILE A 410 11.27 0.19 2.31
N TYR A 411 11.02 -0.81 3.16
CA TYR A 411 10.80 -2.20 2.73
C TYR A 411 9.58 -2.33 1.80
N ASN A 412 8.46 -1.68 2.13
CA ASN A 412 7.23 -1.80 1.36
C ASN A 412 7.15 -0.84 0.17
N PHE A 413 7.63 0.40 0.32
CA PHE A 413 7.41 1.47 -0.66
C PHE A 413 8.68 1.97 -1.32
N GLY A 414 9.87 1.73 -0.75
CA GLY A 414 11.12 2.28 -1.24
C GLY A 414 11.26 3.78 -1.08
N LEU A 415 10.40 4.41 -0.26
CA LEU A 415 10.26 5.85 -0.13
C LEU A 415 10.57 6.32 1.29
N ILE A 416 11.15 7.49 1.39
CA ILE A 416 11.24 8.28 2.63
C ILE A 416 10.64 9.67 2.39
N SER A 417 10.05 10.25 3.45
CA SER A 417 9.54 11.63 3.44
C SER A 417 10.40 12.48 4.37
N PRO A 418 11.47 13.15 3.90
CA PRO A 418 12.41 13.88 4.74
C PRO A 418 11.75 14.99 5.55
N TYR A 419 10.75 15.65 4.99
CA TYR A 419 10.02 16.74 5.65
C TYR A 419 9.00 16.25 6.70
N SER A 420 8.75 14.94 6.78
CA SER A 420 7.73 14.38 7.68
C SER A 420 7.90 14.82 9.14
N ILE A 421 9.13 14.83 9.66
CA ILE A 421 9.39 15.25 11.05
C ILE A 421 9.03 16.72 11.22
N LEU A 422 9.51 17.58 10.32
CA LEU A 422 9.26 19.03 10.38
C LEU A 422 7.76 19.34 10.28
N VAL A 423 7.09 18.73 9.30
CA VAL A 423 5.66 18.94 9.09
C VAL A 423 4.86 18.46 10.30
N ASN A 424 5.22 17.33 10.92
CA ASN A 424 4.57 16.85 12.14
C ASN A 424 4.78 17.78 13.34
N ILE A 425 5.91 18.50 13.43
CA ILE A 425 6.13 19.50 14.48
C ILE A 425 5.28 20.75 14.23
N ILE A 426 5.18 21.19 12.97
CA ILE A 426 4.41 22.38 12.59
C ILE A 426 2.90 22.13 12.65
N THR A 427 2.43 20.87 12.52
CA THR A 427 1.01 20.52 12.46
C THR A 427 0.30 20.45 13.82
N ILE A 428 0.64 21.32 14.79
CA ILE A 428 -0.21 21.58 15.97
C ILE A 428 -1.69 21.80 15.55
N PRO A 429 -2.00 22.48 14.42
CA PRO A 429 -3.36 22.59 13.90
C PRO A 429 -4.11 21.26 13.73
N ILE A 430 -3.44 20.17 13.42
CA ILE A 430 -4.11 18.85 13.30
C ILE A 430 -4.83 18.47 14.59
N SER A 431 -4.22 18.75 15.74
CA SER A 431 -4.83 18.48 17.05
C SER A 431 -6.06 19.35 17.29
N ILE A 432 -5.98 20.61 16.91
CA ILE A 432 -7.08 21.60 17.08
C ILE A 432 -8.22 21.22 16.13
N ILE A 433 -7.92 20.92 14.86
CA ILE A 433 -8.91 20.51 13.87
C ILE A 433 -9.57 19.20 14.30
N SER A 434 -8.80 18.20 14.72
CA SER A 434 -9.33 16.91 15.18
C SER A 434 -10.26 17.09 16.39
N LEU A 435 -9.87 17.89 17.38
CA LEU A 435 -10.71 18.16 18.55
C LEU A 435 -11.98 18.91 18.17
N GLY A 436 -11.86 19.98 17.40
CA GLY A 436 -13.00 20.77 16.95
C GLY A 436 -13.94 19.94 16.05
N ALA A 437 -13.41 19.10 15.19
CA ALA A 437 -14.20 18.20 14.36
C ALA A 437 -14.96 17.15 15.22
N PHE A 438 -14.36 16.66 16.32
CA PHE A 438 -15.05 15.78 17.27
C PHE A 438 -16.17 16.52 18.01
N ILE A 439 -15.92 17.76 18.46
CA ILE A 439 -16.95 18.58 19.12
C ILE A 439 -18.10 18.84 18.13
N SER A 440 -17.78 19.23 16.90
CA SER A 440 -18.77 19.40 15.82
C SER A 440 -19.56 18.10 15.56
N ALA A 441 -18.88 16.93 15.53
CA ALA A 441 -19.54 15.64 15.33
C ALA A 441 -20.52 15.31 16.45
N ILE A 442 -20.15 15.54 17.72
CA ILE A 442 -21.06 15.35 18.88
C ILE A 442 -22.26 16.31 18.77
N ALA A 443 -22.00 17.56 18.44
CA ALA A 443 -23.07 18.54 18.26
C ALA A 443 -24.01 18.18 17.10
N ALA A 444 -23.47 17.62 16.01
CA ALA A 444 -24.25 17.14 14.87
C ALA A 444 -25.21 15.99 15.24
N LEU A 445 -24.84 15.15 16.20
CA LEU A 445 -25.73 14.10 16.70
C LEU A 445 -26.94 14.66 17.42
N ILE A 446 -26.78 15.78 18.14
CA ILE A 446 -27.86 16.48 18.82
C ILE A 446 -28.69 17.26 17.78
N HIS A 447 -28.04 18.17 17.06
CA HIS A 447 -28.70 18.97 16.02
C HIS A 447 -27.74 19.27 14.86
N PRO A 448 -28.08 18.91 13.60
CA PRO A 448 -27.17 19.03 12.45
C PRO A 448 -26.67 20.47 12.21
N THR A 449 -27.53 21.49 12.38
CA THR A 449 -27.16 22.89 12.17
C THR A 449 -26.13 23.40 13.19
N ILE A 450 -26.22 22.97 14.45
CA ILE A 450 -25.23 23.30 15.50
C ILE A 450 -23.90 22.67 15.13
N GLY A 451 -23.92 21.39 14.70
CA GLY A 451 -22.74 20.72 14.21
C GLY A 451 -22.09 21.44 13.04
N SER A 452 -22.88 21.87 12.05
CA SER A 452 -22.38 22.61 10.89
C SER A 452 -21.78 23.98 11.28
N ALA A 453 -22.41 24.70 12.19
CA ALA A 453 -21.92 26.00 12.67
C ALA A 453 -20.58 25.86 13.41
N LEU A 454 -20.42 24.82 14.26
CA LEU A 454 -19.17 24.53 14.93
C LEU A 454 -18.09 24.03 13.94
N ALA A 455 -18.50 23.27 12.94
CA ALA A 455 -17.60 22.86 11.87
C ALA A 455 -17.05 24.08 11.11
N TRP A 456 -17.88 25.06 10.79
CA TRP A 456 -17.48 26.26 10.06
C TRP A 456 -16.33 27.03 10.73
N LEU A 457 -16.23 27.00 12.05
CA LEU A 457 -15.11 27.61 12.77
C LEU A 457 -13.75 26.95 12.42
N LEU A 458 -13.77 25.74 11.88
CA LEU A 458 -12.57 25.00 11.48
C LEU A 458 -12.14 25.30 10.03
N TYR A 459 -12.90 26.14 9.30
CA TYR A 459 -12.59 26.44 7.90
C TYR A 459 -11.15 26.93 7.73
N TYR A 460 -10.78 28.03 8.36
CA TYR A 460 -9.44 28.60 8.22
C TYR A 460 -8.32 27.65 8.69
N PRO A 461 -8.39 27.01 9.87
CA PRO A 461 -7.36 26.05 10.29
C PRO A 461 -7.20 24.89 9.31
N THR A 462 -8.31 24.38 8.75
CA THR A 462 -8.29 23.25 7.83
C THR A 462 -7.76 23.67 6.46
N HIS A 463 -8.19 24.83 5.95
CA HIS A 463 -7.69 25.41 4.71
C HIS A 463 -6.18 25.68 4.78
N CYS A 464 -5.72 26.35 5.84
CA CYS A 464 -4.30 26.59 6.06
C CYS A 464 -3.48 25.29 6.16
N LEU A 465 -4.04 24.22 6.74
CA LEU A 465 -3.39 22.93 6.80
C LEU A 465 -3.24 22.31 5.40
N ILE A 466 -4.29 22.38 4.56
CA ILE A 466 -4.26 21.85 3.19
C ILE A 466 -3.20 22.62 2.39
N GLU A 467 -3.24 23.94 2.41
CA GLU A 467 -2.27 24.80 1.70
C GLU A 467 -0.82 24.57 2.14
N LEU A 468 -0.59 24.42 3.46
CA LEU A 468 0.72 24.09 3.99
C LEU A 468 1.22 22.73 3.50
N VAL A 469 0.34 21.71 3.52
CA VAL A 469 0.67 20.37 3.06
C VAL A 469 0.94 20.35 1.56
N ASP A 470 0.15 21.04 0.76
CA ASP A 470 0.33 21.15 -0.68
C ASP A 470 1.62 21.91 -1.03
N PHE A 471 1.92 22.99 -0.32
CA PHE A 471 3.19 23.72 -0.45
C PHE A 471 4.39 22.79 -0.18
N VAL A 472 4.40 22.08 0.96
CA VAL A 472 5.52 21.17 1.30
C VAL A 472 5.58 19.99 0.33
N ALA A 473 4.45 19.45 -0.12
CA ALA A 473 4.38 18.39 -1.11
C ALA A 473 4.97 18.83 -2.47
N GLY A 474 4.89 20.13 -2.77
CA GLY A 474 5.49 20.74 -3.96
C GLY A 474 7.01 20.91 -3.89
N LEU A 475 7.61 20.89 -2.69
CA LEU A 475 9.05 21.07 -2.51
C LEU A 475 9.86 19.91 -3.12
N PRO A 476 11.06 20.19 -3.63
CA PRO A 476 11.96 19.13 -4.11
C PRO A 476 12.31 18.16 -3.01
N GLY A 477 12.23 16.86 -3.29
CA GLY A 477 12.55 15.82 -2.30
C GLY A 477 11.50 15.59 -1.22
N ALA A 478 10.27 16.09 -1.37
CA ALA A 478 9.18 15.84 -0.41
C ALA A 478 8.91 14.32 -0.22
N ALA A 479 9.01 13.55 -1.28
CA ALA A 479 9.10 12.10 -1.25
C ALA A 479 10.34 11.68 -2.04
N THR A 480 11.29 11.03 -1.38
CA THR A 480 12.56 10.62 -2.00
C THR A 480 12.59 9.10 -2.07
N ALA A 481 12.79 8.59 -3.28
CA ALA A 481 12.98 7.16 -3.50
C ALA A 481 14.40 6.76 -3.10
N VAL A 482 14.51 5.82 -2.18
CA VAL A 482 15.79 5.24 -1.73
C VAL A 482 15.98 3.80 -2.20
N GLY A 483 14.95 3.27 -2.87
CA GLY A 483 14.88 1.86 -3.22
C GLY A 483 14.43 0.99 -2.04
N THR A 484 14.03 -0.23 -2.33
CA THR A 484 13.55 -1.15 -1.30
C THR A 484 14.69 -1.97 -0.71
N ILE A 485 14.61 -2.25 0.59
CA ILE A 485 15.53 -3.14 1.29
C ILE A 485 15.02 -4.59 1.27
N SER A 486 15.92 -5.55 1.46
CA SER A 486 15.58 -6.96 1.58
C SER A 486 15.01 -7.30 2.96
N SER A 487 14.28 -8.43 3.07
CA SER A 487 13.78 -8.93 4.35
C SER A 487 14.88 -9.15 5.37
N LEU A 488 16.08 -9.61 4.92
CA LEU A 488 17.23 -9.80 5.80
C LEU A 488 17.74 -8.48 6.37
N GLN A 489 17.84 -7.42 5.53
CA GLN A 489 18.22 -6.09 5.99
C GLN A 489 17.21 -5.54 7.01
N LEU A 490 15.91 -5.72 6.76
CA LEU A 490 14.85 -5.33 7.67
C LEU A 490 15.00 -6.00 9.05
N ILE A 491 15.23 -7.30 9.08
CA ILE A 491 15.44 -8.08 10.31
C ILE A 491 16.69 -7.59 11.05
N ILE A 492 17.79 -7.34 10.34
CA ILE A 492 19.02 -6.83 10.95
C ILE A 492 18.79 -5.46 11.58
N ILE A 493 18.11 -4.53 10.89
CA ILE A 493 17.82 -3.18 11.39
C ILE A 493 16.99 -3.24 12.67
N TYR A 494 15.88 -4.00 12.69
CA TYR A 494 15.07 -4.12 13.90
C TYR A 494 15.81 -4.85 15.03
N SER A 495 16.65 -5.84 14.73
CA SER A 495 17.50 -6.50 15.71
C SER A 495 18.48 -5.51 16.37
N LEU A 496 19.09 -4.62 15.58
CA LEU A 496 19.95 -3.54 16.09
C LEU A 496 19.17 -2.55 16.96
N PHE A 497 17.94 -2.20 16.59
CA PHE A 497 17.09 -1.32 17.41
C PHE A 497 16.75 -1.98 18.75
N ILE A 498 16.34 -3.24 18.75
CA ILE A 498 16.07 -4.02 19.98
C ILE A 498 17.32 -4.12 20.85
N LEU A 499 18.49 -4.38 20.25
CA LEU A 499 19.75 -4.46 20.96
C LEU A 499 20.12 -3.12 21.62
N THR A 500 19.90 -2.00 20.92
CA THR A 500 20.13 -0.65 21.45
C THR A 500 19.23 -0.36 22.65
N CYS A 501 17.99 -0.81 22.63
CA CYS A 501 17.05 -0.63 23.71
C CYS A 501 17.35 -1.52 24.91
N SER A 502 17.84 -2.75 24.69
CA SER A 502 18.05 -3.75 25.74
C SER A 502 19.40 -3.62 26.47
N GLN A 503 20.47 -3.19 25.79
CA GLN A 503 21.81 -3.18 26.36
C GLN A 503 22.36 -1.78 26.61
N LYS A 504 22.90 -1.55 27.83
CA LYS A 504 23.47 -0.24 28.23
C LYS A 504 24.63 0.23 27.35
N TRP A 505 25.47 -0.71 26.87
CA TRP A 505 26.63 -0.39 26.02
C TRP A 505 26.19 0.13 24.65
N TRP A 506 25.23 -0.53 23.98
CA TRP A 506 24.68 -0.12 22.70
C TRP A 506 23.89 1.19 22.82
N ARG A 507 23.22 1.42 23.94
CA ARG A 507 22.51 2.67 24.22
C ARG A 507 23.46 3.87 24.28
N LYS A 508 24.69 3.69 24.77
CA LYS A 508 25.71 4.75 24.75
C LYS A 508 26.22 5.03 23.33
N LYS A 509 26.25 4.00 22.47
CA LYS A 509 26.74 4.07 21.07
C LYS A 509 25.60 4.06 20.05
N TRP A 510 24.44 4.63 20.38
CA TRP A 510 23.26 4.68 19.51
C TRP A 510 23.55 5.26 18.11
N TRP A 511 24.49 6.20 18.03
CA TRP A 511 24.92 6.82 16.78
C TRP A 511 25.59 5.81 15.83
N VAL A 512 26.33 4.81 16.37
CA VAL A 512 26.91 3.73 15.56
C VAL A 512 25.79 2.90 14.91
N VAL A 513 24.73 2.58 15.67
CA VAL A 513 23.56 1.86 15.15
C VAL A 513 22.87 2.66 14.04
N GLY A 514 22.73 3.96 14.23
CA GLY A 514 22.22 4.86 13.19
C GLY A 514 23.07 4.82 11.92
N LEU A 515 24.39 4.92 12.08
CA LEU A 515 25.35 4.90 10.98
C LEU A 515 25.32 3.56 10.22
N VAL A 516 25.30 2.44 10.95
CA VAL A 516 25.17 1.09 10.35
C VAL A 516 23.84 0.92 9.63
N THR A 517 22.73 1.41 10.21
CA THR A 517 21.42 1.37 9.57
C THR A 517 21.41 2.16 8.26
N ILE A 518 21.94 3.38 8.27
CA ILE A 518 22.07 4.21 7.06
C ILE A 518 22.93 3.51 6.03
N SER A 519 24.08 2.97 6.43
CA SER A 519 24.97 2.23 5.52
C SER A 519 24.30 1.01 4.91
N LEU A 520 23.54 0.24 5.69
CA LEU A 520 22.80 -0.94 5.23
C LEU A 520 21.72 -0.60 4.19
N VAL A 521 21.16 0.60 4.23
CA VAL A 521 20.17 1.06 3.26
C VAL A 521 20.83 1.67 2.03
N PHE A 522 21.72 2.63 2.22
CA PHE A 522 22.26 3.46 1.12
C PHE A 522 23.37 2.79 0.33
N ILE A 523 24.26 2.01 0.94
CA ILE A 523 25.38 1.39 0.22
C ILE A 523 24.90 0.38 -0.83
N PRO A 524 24.02 -0.59 -0.52
CA PRO A 524 23.52 -1.52 -1.53
C PRO A 524 22.69 -0.81 -2.61
N ALA A 525 21.88 0.17 -2.25
CA ALA A 525 21.08 0.95 -3.20
C ALA A 525 22.00 1.69 -4.19
N TRP A 526 23.03 2.36 -3.69
CA TRP A 526 24.02 3.05 -4.53
C TRP A 526 24.83 2.09 -5.41
N GLN A 527 25.29 0.96 -4.86
CA GLN A 527 26.02 -0.04 -5.64
C GLN A 527 25.16 -0.61 -6.77
N THR A 528 23.89 -0.92 -6.48
CA THR A 528 22.95 -1.41 -7.49
C THR A 528 22.74 -0.37 -8.59
N GLN A 529 22.47 0.89 -8.24
CA GLN A 529 22.30 1.95 -9.23
C GLN A 529 23.56 2.20 -10.06
N ALA A 530 24.75 2.13 -9.45
CA ALA A 530 26.01 2.39 -10.12
C ALA A 530 26.45 1.27 -11.09
N SER A 531 26.04 0.03 -10.84
CA SER A 531 26.50 -1.15 -11.60
C SER A 531 25.44 -1.79 -12.49
N LEU A 532 24.16 -1.50 -12.24
CA LEU A 532 23.06 -2.17 -12.93
C LEU A 532 22.94 -1.70 -14.37
N PHE A 533 23.00 -2.65 -15.31
CA PHE A 533 22.52 -2.44 -16.68
C PHE A 533 21.36 -3.39 -16.92
N GLN A 534 20.17 -2.85 -17.12
CA GLN A 534 18.96 -3.64 -17.25
C GLN A 534 17.92 -2.93 -18.12
N VAL A 535 17.28 -3.70 -18.98
CA VAL A 535 16.10 -3.27 -19.75
C VAL A 535 14.89 -4.01 -19.22
N THR A 536 13.87 -3.29 -18.80
CA THR A 536 12.61 -3.87 -18.32
C THR A 536 11.45 -3.41 -19.18
N VAL A 537 10.73 -4.36 -19.80
CA VAL A 537 9.46 -4.13 -20.45
C VAL A 537 8.37 -4.42 -19.43
N LEU A 538 7.67 -3.38 -18.97
CA LEU A 538 6.66 -3.50 -17.93
C LEU A 538 5.36 -4.10 -18.48
N ALA A 539 4.65 -4.85 -17.64
CA ALA A 539 3.30 -5.29 -17.90
C ALA A 539 2.32 -4.13 -17.64
N ALA A 540 2.24 -3.21 -18.59
CA ALA A 540 1.60 -1.89 -18.46
C ALA A 540 0.25 -1.77 -19.21
N GLY A 541 -0.34 -2.88 -19.64
CA GLY A 541 -1.61 -2.89 -20.35
C GLY A 541 -1.43 -2.89 -21.87
N LYS A 542 -1.97 -1.89 -22.57
CA LYS A 542 -1.96 -1.88 -24.04
C LYS A 542 -0.69 -1.31 -24.63
N GLU A 543 -0.18 -0.23 -24.02
CA GLU A 543 1.03 0.44 -24.51
C GLU A 543 2.29 -0.26 -24.02
N PRO A 544 3.32 -0.43 -24.86
CA PRO A 544 4.61 -0.91 -24.42
C PRO A 544 5.34 0.18 -23.60
N VAL A 545 5.62 -0.10 -22.35
CA VAL A 545 6.40 0.77 -21.45
C VAL A 545 7.75 0.14 -21.19
N LEU A 546 8.80 0.85 -21.57
CA LEU A 546 10.19 0.39 -21.41
C LEU A 546 10.93 1.26 -20.39
N VAL A 547 11.65 0.63 -19.48
CA VAL A 547 12.60 1.27 -18.58
C VAL A 547 13.99 0.72 -18.89
N ILE A 548 14.89 1.59 -19.33
CA ILE A 548 16.29 1.26 -19.57
C ILE A 548 17.12 1.90 -18.46
N GLN A 549 17.78 1.07 -17.69
CA GLN A 549 18.72 1.48 -16.64
C GLN A 549 20.14 1.17 -17.14
N ASP A 550 20.90 2.22 -17.46
CA ASP A 550 22.31 2.12 -17.79
C ASP A 550 23.12 2.77 -16.68
N ARG A 551 23.48 1.94 -15.68
CA ARG A 551 24.14 2.39 -14.46
C ARG A 551 23.28 3.46 -13.77
N SER A 552 23.82 4.66 -13.53
CA SER A 552 23.06 5.77 -12.91
C SER A 552 22.12 6.52 -13.86
N ARG A 553 22.07 6.16 -15.15
CA ARG A 553 21.22 6.83 -16.16
C ARG A 553 19.96 6.02 -16.38
N VAL A 554 18.83 6.73 -16.44
CA VAL A 554 17.52 6.10 -16.61
C VAL A 554 16.78 6.73 -17.78
N LEU A 555 16.33 5.89 -18.69
CA LEU A 555 15.47 6.25 -19.80
C LEU A 555 14.12 5.55 -19.62
N LEU A 556 13.06 6.33 -19.71
CA LEU A 556 11.68 5.84 -19.75
C LEU A 556 11.09 6.11 -21.13
N LEU A 557 10.63 5.05 -21.78
CA LEU A 557 9.84 5.11 -23.01
C LEU A 557 8.39 4.82 -22.68
N ASN A 558 7.53 5.74 -22.99
CA ASN A 558 6.10 5.80 -22.68
C ASN A 558 5.78 5.76 -21.17
N SER A 559 4.68 6.39 -20.79
CA SER A 559 4.16 6.41 -19.43
C SER A 559 3.03 5.41 -19.21
N GLY A 560 2.39 4.96 -20.30
CA GLY A 560 1.08 4.34 -20.25
C GLY A 560 0.00 5.34 -19.86
N ASP A 561 -1.23 4.89 -19.66
CA ASP A 561 -2.32 5.73 -19.16
C ASP A 561 -2.09 6.19 -17.71
N GLU A 562 -2.88 7.15 -17.21
CA GLU A 562 -2.77 7.66 -15.83
C GLU A 562 -2.79 6.53 -14.78
N THR A 563 -3.60 5.50 -15.00
CA THR A 563 -3.69 4.32 -14.12
C THR A 563 -2.38 3.54 -14.11
N THR A 564 -1.79 3.32 -15.27
CA THR A 564 -0.51 2.63 -15.45
C THR A 564 0.64 3.44 -14.84
N SER A 565 0.71 4.73 -15.14
CA SER A 565 1.68 5.64 -14.56
C SER A 565 1.65 5.60 -13.03
N ARG A 566 0.46 5.63 -12.42
CA ARG A 566 0.24 5.69 -10.98
C ARG A 566 0.52 4.37 -10.26
N PHE A 567 0.05 3.26 -10.80
CA PHE A 567 0.08 1.97 -10.08
C PHE A 567 1.20 1.03 -10.52
N ILE A 568 1.82 1.29 -11.65
CA ILE A 568 2.87 0.44 -12.22
C ILE A 568 4.19 1.19 -12.38
N VAL A 569 4.22 2.26 -13.20
CA VAL A 569 5.47 2.91 -13.59
C VAL A 569 6.11 3.65 -12.42
N LEU A 570 5.36 4.55 -11.76
CA LEU A 570 5.87 5.34 -10.64
C LEU A 570 6.31 4.45 -9.46
N PRO A 571 5.51 3.47 -8.98
CA PRO A 571 5.96 2.57 -7.93
C PRO A 571 7.18 1.74 -8.32
N PHE A 572 7.28 1.27 -9.56
CA PHE A 572 8.44 0.54 -10.05
C PHE A 572 9.71 1.39 -9.97
N LEU A 573 9.67 2.63 -10.49
CA LEU A 573 10.80 3.56 -10.45
C LEU A 573 11.20 3.90 -9.00
N GLN A 574 10.23 4.16 -8.14
CA GLN A 574 10.46 4.47 -6.73
C GLN A 574 11.09 3.30 -5.97
N GLN A 575 10.64 2.08 -6.22
CA GLN A 575 11.20 0.87 -5.60
C GLN A 575 12.63 0.57 -6.08
N GLN A 576 13.00 1.03 -7.27
CA GLN A 576 14.38 1.00 -7.77
C GLN A 576 15.24 2.16 -7.24
N GLY A 577 14.66 3.09 -6.47
CA GLY A 577 15.36 4.26 -5.95
C GLY A 577 15.58 5.37 -6.98
N ILE A 578 14.80 5.40 -8.06
CA ILE A 578 14.94 6.37 -9.14
C ILE A 578 14.14 7.62 -8.77
N ASN A 579 14.85 8.76 -8.65
CA ASN A 579 14.26 10.07 -8.38
C ASN A 579 14.30 11.00 -9.61
N GLN A 580 15.10 10.64 -10.60
CA GLN A 580 15.33 11.44 -11.79
C GLN A 580 15.38 10.54 -13.02
N LEU A 581 14.71 10.99 -14.09
CA LEU A 581 14.85 10.44 -15.42
C LEU A 581 15.82 11.31 -16.21
N ASP A 582 16.84 10.70 -16.78
CA ASP A 582 17.75 11.42 -17.66
C ASP A 582 17.09 11.68 -19.01
N TRP A 583 16.29 10.71 -19.47
CA TRP A 583 15.50 10.82 -20.70
C TRP A 583 14.09 10.25 -20.51
N ALA A 584 13.12 11.01 -20.93
CA ALA A 584 11.74 10.59 -21.12
C ALA A 584 11.39 10.70 -22.60
N VAL A 585 10.80 9.66 -23.16
CA VAL A 585 10.41 9.62 -24.56
C VAL A 585 8.93 9.24 -24.66
N ALA A 586 8.10 10.14 -25.18
CA ALA A 586 6.73 9.83 -25.55
C ALA A 586 6.69 9.39 -27.02
N ALA A 587 6.27 8.17 -27.29
CA ALA A 587 6.19 7.68 -28.68
C ALA A 587 5.09 8.44 -29.45
N GLU A 588 3.99 8.83 -28.77
CA GLU A 588 2.91 9.63 -29.34
C GLU A 588 3.08 11.14 -29.10
N SER A 589 3.05 11.94 -30.17
CA SER A 589 3.18 13.41 -30.04
C SER A 589 1.85 14.20 -30.01
N ASN A 590 0.72 13.59 -30.36
CA ASN A 590 -0.48 14.34 -30.77
C ASN A 590 -1.80 14.02 -30.05
N SER A 591 -1.83 13.22 -28.98
CA SER A 591 -3.08 13.03 -28.23
C SER A 591 -3.19 14.02 -27.07
N THR A 592 -4.30 14.72 -26.97
CA THR A 592 -4.65 15.60 -25.83
C THR A 592 -4.67 14.85 -24.49
N ASN A 593 -4.74 13.53 -24.51
CA ASN A 593 -4.70 12.65 -23.34
C ASN A 593 -3.28 12.49 -22.78
N ASN A 594 -2.23 12.61 -23.61
CA ASN A 594 -0.82 12.40 -23.17
C ASN A 594 -0.36 13.37 -22.09
N ILE A 595 -0.95 14.56 -21.97
CA ILE A 595 -0.59 15.52 -20.91
C ILE A 595 -0.95 14.98 -19.53
N ASN A 596 -2.13 14.38 -19.38
CA ASN A 596 -2.57 13.82 -18.12
C ASN A 596 -1.75 12.58 -17.72
N ASP A 597 -1.34 11.77 -18.68
CA ASP A 597 -0.61 10.52 -18.45
C ASP A 597 0.80 10.77 -17.89
N TRP A 598 1.48 11.80 -18.37
CA TRP A 598 2.81 12.20 -17.87
C TRP A 598 2.76 13.12 -16.65
N SER A 599 1.63 13.77 -16.38
CA SER A 599 1.48 14.77 -15.32
C SER A 599 1.88 14.23 -13.95
N LEU A 600 1.47 13.01 -13.63
CA LEU A 600 1.77 12.34 -12.39
C LEU A 600 3.27 12.04 -12.25
N LEU A 601 3.91 11.58 -13.31
CA LEU A 601 5.35 11.29 -13.31
C LEU A 601 6.16 12.56 -13.13
N LEU A 602 5.81 13.62 -13.84
CA LEU A 602 6.45 14.94 -13.75
C LEU A 602 6.25 15.62 -12.37
N GLN A 603 5.16 15.32 -11.70
CA GLN A 603 4.95 15.78 -10.33
C GLN A 603 5.87 15.10 -9.31
N ASN A 604 6.28 13.85 -9.56
CA ASN A 604 7.00 13.03 -8.62
C ASN A 604 8.48 12.83 -8.95
N LEU A 605 8.85 12.98 -10.22
CA LEU A 605 10.20 12.75 -10.75
C LEU A 605 10.69 13.98 -11.50
N SER A 606 11.97 14.28 -11.38
CA SER A 606 12.63 15.26 -12.26
C SER A 606 13.01 14.59 -13.58
N VAL A 607 12.82 15.31 -14.69
CA VAL A 607 13.18 14.85 -16.04
C VAL A 607 14.16 15.84 -16.64
N LYS A 608 15.34 15.39 -17.06
CA LYS A 608 16.34 16.27 -17.69
C LYS A 608 15.99 16.59 -19.14
N ASN A 609 15.79 15.55 -19.95
CA ASN A 609 15.48 15.67 -21.37
C ASN A 609 14.18 14.95 -21.67
N PHE A 610 13.25 15.62 -22.33
CA PHE A 610 11.97 15.05 -22.71
C PHE A 610 11.77 15.18 -24.21
N TYR A 611 11.62 14.06 -24.88
CA TYR A 611 11.36 13.99 -26.32
C TYR A 611 9.86 13.79 -26.58
N ASN A 612 9.35 14.52 -27.57
CA ASN A 612 7.91 14.64 -27.89
C ASN A 612 7.12 15.13 -26.66
N CYS A 613 7.62 16.19 -26.04
CA CYS A 613 6.99 16.82 -24.91
C CYS A 613 5.53 17.16 -25.22
N PRO A 614 4.58 16.90 -24.31
CA PRO A 614 3.21 17.32 -24.47
C PRO A 614 3.11 18.84 -24.70
N SER A 615 2.23 19.27 -25.61
CA SER A 615 2.10 20.70 -25.96
C SER A 615 1.80 21.55 -24.72
N ARG A 616 2.49 22.68 -24.63
CA ARG A 616 2.33 23.68 -23.56
C ARG A 616 0.96 24.37 -23.67
N ASP A 617 -0.08 23.79 -23.15
CA ASP A 617 -1.30 24.55 -22.89
C ASP A 617 -1.11 25.46 -21.68
N ARG A 618 -1.39 26.76 -21.87
CA ARG A 618 -1.01 27.85 -20.95
C ARG A 618 -1.62 27.83 -19.53
N ASN A 619 -2.46 26.86 -19.20
CA ASN A 619 -3.26 26.86 -17.96
C ASN A 619 -3.00 25.72 -16.99
N THR A 620 -1.95 24.94 -17.12
CA THR A 620 -1.73 23.80 -16.23
C THR A 620 -0.46 23.97 -15.36
N THR A 621 -0.54 23.54 -14.12
CA THR A 621 0.55 23.40 -13.12
C THR A 621 1.80 22.64 -13.64
N ILE A 622 1.67 22.00 -14.80
CA ILE A 622 2.72 21.24 -15.49
C ILE A 622 3.74 22.18 -16.14
N THR A 623 3.29 23.37 -16.58
CA THR A 623 4.18 24.33 -17.28
C THR A 623 5.32 24.84 -16.40
N SER A 624 5.12 24.97 -15.09
CA SER A 624 6.18 25.42 -14.17
C SER A 624 7.25 24.33 -13.94
N LYS A 625 6.90 23.06 -14.00
CA LYS A 625 7.86 21.94 -13.84
C LYS A 625 8.56 21.54 -15.14
N LEU A 626 7.96 21.84 -16.27
CA LEU A 626 8.61 21.72 -17.59
C LEU A 626 9.58 22.88 -17.90
N SER A 627 9.61 23.94 -17.08
CA SER A 627 10.57 25.05 -17.26
C SER A 627 12.01 24.60 -17.14
N ASP A 628 12.29 23.63 -16.29
CA ASP A 628 13.63 23.08 -16.05
C ASP A 628 13.95 21.85 -16.90
N THR A 629 12.98 21.39 -17.72
CA THR A 629 13.12 20.22 -18.60
C THR A 629 13.46 20.66 -20.01
N ASN A 630 14.49 20.06 -20.59
CA ASN A 630 14.86 20.29 -21.98
C ASN A 630 13.89 19.53 -22.89
N CYS A 631 12.85 20.21 -23.36
CA CYS A 631 11.84 19.64 -24.26
C CYS A 631 12.30 19.74 -25.73
N GLN A 632 12.38 18.61 -26.39
CA GLN A 632 12.76 18.49 -27.81
C GLN A 632 11.77 17.63 -28.57
N GLN A 633 11.65 17.83 -29.87
CA GLN A 633 10.91 16.93 -30.76
C GLN A 633 11.84 15.86 -31.33
N LEU A 634 11.35 14.63 -31.39
CA LEU A 634 11.99 13.57 -32.17
C LEU A 634 11.85 13.88 -33.65
N LEU A 635 12.97 14.11 -34.30
CA LEU A 635 13.00 14.34 -35.75
C LEU A 635 13.23 13.00 -36.45
N LEU A 636 12.57 12.84 -37.61
CA LEU A 636 12.72 11.65 -38.46
C LEU A 636 14.18 11.43 -38.82
N ASP A 637 14.65 10.20 -38.77
CA ASP A 637 16.03 9.78 -39.07
C ASP A 637 17.15 10.41 -38.25
N ARG A 638 16.84 11.25 -37.28
CA ARG A 638 17.84 11.81 -36.38
C ARG A 638 18.13 10.86 -35.23
N GLU A 639 19.37 10.49 -35.07
CA GLU A 639 19.83 9.64 -33.99
C GLU A 639 20.11 10.46 -32.73
N ILE A 640 19.59 9.99 -31.62
CA ILE A 640 19.80 10.58 -30.30
C ILE A 640 20.57 9.58 -29.46
N SER A 641 21.76 9.99 -28.98
CA SER A 641 22.58 9.15 -28.10
C SER A 641 22.28 9.44 -26.64
N THR A 642 22.04 8.38 -25.87
CA THR A 642 21.74 8.43 -24.44
C THR A 642 22.65 7.46 -23.70
N GLY A 643 23.94 7.79 -23.62
CA GLY A 643 24.95 6.86 -23.06
C GLY A 643 25.29 5.74 -24.05
N SER A 644 25.03 4.49 -23.67
CA SER A 644 25.21 3.30 -24.52
C SER A 644 23.99 2.98 -25.38
N THR A 645 22.95 3.81 -25.32
CA THR A 645 21.69 3.61 -26.03
C THR A 645 21.51 4.67 -27.10
N PHE A 646 21.14 4.27 -28.31
CA PHE A 646 20.84 5.17 -29.43
C PHE A 646 19.38 5.01 -29.82
N ILE A 647 18.66 6.12 -29.96
CA ILE A 647 17.23 6.14 -30.33
C ILE A 647 17.09 6.85 -31.65
N LYS A 648 16.35 6.25 -32.57
CA LYS A 648 16.06 6.79 -33.90
C LYS A 648 14.56 6.62 -34.19
N LEU A 649 13.91 7.69 -34.64
CA LEU A 649 12.53 7.64 -35.13
C LEU A 649 12.56 7.25 -36.61
N LEU A 650 11.97 6.12 -36.96
CA LEU A 650 11.91 5.63 -38.34
C LEU A 650 10.66 6.13 -39.07
N ASP A 651 9.52 6.13 -38.37
CA ASP A 651 8.24 6.59 -38.92
C ASP A 651 7.47 7.36 -37.85
N ALA A 652 7.14 8.61 -38.13
CA ALA A 652 6.41 9.47 -37.22
C ALA A 652 4.89 9.21 -37.24
N GLN A 653 4.32 8.69 -38.37
CA GLN A 653 2.90 8.41 -38.50
C GLN A 653 2.52 7.08 -37.84
N GLN A 654 3.38 6.08 -37.99
CA GLN A 654 3.20 4.74 -37.41
C GLN A 654 3.93 4.58 -36.06
N GLN A 655 4.64 5.61 -35.62
CA GLN A 655 5.36 5.65 -34.34
C GLN A 655 6.34 4.48 -34.17
N ILE A 656 7.15 4.27 -35.20
CA ILE A 656 8.18 3.22 -35.20
C ILE A 656 9.49 3.80 -34.68
N LEU A 657 9.92 3.28 -33.54
CA LEU A 657 11.19 3.65 -32.91
C LEU A 657 12.19 2.50 -33.03
N GLN A 658 13.38 2.81 -33.52
CA GLN A 658 14.52 1.92 -33.44
C GLN A 658 15.38 2.35 -32.24
N ILE A 659 15.68 1.40 -31.38
CA ILE A 659 16.58 1.63 -30.25
C ILE A 659 17.73 0.64 -30.34
N GLN A 660 18.95 1.13 -30.39
CA GLN A 660 20.14 0.30 -30.28
C GLN A 660 20.62 0.32 -28.83
N ILE A 661 20.62 -0.82 -28.20
CA ILE A 661 21.02 -1.01 -26.82
C ILE A 661 22.22 -1.95 -26.82
N GLN A 662 23.40 -1.41 -26.62
CA GLN A 662 24.67 -2.14 -26.83
C GLN A 662 24.70 -2.80 -28.21
N ASP A 663 24.84 -4.13 -28.29
CA ASP A 663 24.96 -4.86 -29.55
C ASP A 663 23.59 -5.33 -30.12
N ARG A 664 22.47 -4.93 -29.50
CA ARG A 664 21.12 -5.36 -29.92
C ARG A 664 20.26 -4.22 -30.42
N THR A 665 19.64 -4.46 -31.55
CA THR A 665 18.66 -3.55 -32.14
C THR A 665 17.24 -3.96 -31.65
N TRP A 666 16.56 -3.02 -31.05
CA TRP A 666 15.17 -3.12 -30.60
C TRP A 666 14.29 -2.29 -31.52
N LEU A 667 13.19 -2.86 -31.99
CA LEU A 667 12.17 -2.16 -32.74
C LEU A 667 10.92 -2.06 -31.88
N ILE A 668 10.44 -0.83 -31.68
CA ILE A 668 9.26 -0.57 -30.87
C ILE A 668 8.19 0.02 -31.76
N LEU A 669 7.01 -0.63 -31.77
CA LEU A 669 5.86 -0.22 -32.55
C LEU A 669 4.79 0.37 -31.63
N GLY A 670 4.17 1.48 -32.05
CA GLY A 670 3.08 2.13 -31.35
C GLY A 670 1.77 1.32 -31.31
N GLU A 671 0.69 1.93 -30.81
CA GLU A 671 -0.63 1.28 -30.63
C GLU A 671 -1.39 1.04 -31.94
N ARG A 672 -1.05 1.73 -33.03
CA ARG A 672 -1.82 1.70 -34.28
C ARG A 672 -1.63 0.40 -35.03
N GLU A 673 -2.70 -0.10 -35.67
CA GLU A 673 -2.59 -1.13 -36.68
C GLU A 673 -1.64 -0.64 -37.78
N ILE A 674 -0.58 -1.37 -38.01
CA ILE A 674 0.39 -1.02 -39.03
C ILE A 674 -0.20 -1.47 -40.37
N GLU A 675 -0.93 -0.56 -41.01
CA GLU A 675 -1.29 -0.70 -42.39
C GLU A 675 0.00 -0.63 -43.23
N LYS A 676 0.11 -1.49 -44.24
CA LYS A 676 1.21 -1.71 -45.21
C LYS A 676 2.33 -0.65 -45.11
N THR A 677 3.40 -0.96 -44.43
CA THR A 677 4.60 -0.13 -44.43
C THR A 677 5.24 -0.15 -45.81
N ASN A 678 5.27 1.01 -46.47
CA ASN A 678 5.97 1.17 -47.75
C ASN A 678 7.51 1.26 -47.56
N GLU A 679 8.01 1.37 -46.35
CA GLU A 679 9.44 1.50 -46.04
C GLU A 679 10.07 0.17 -45.63
N ARG A 680 11.30 -0.06 -46.05
CA ARG A 680 12.11 -1.22 -45.65
C ARG A 680 12.52 -1.05 -44.17
N LEU A 681 11.80 -1.71 -43.29
CA LEU A 681 12.17 -1.74 -41.85
C LEU A 681 13.52 -2.44 -41.67
N PRO A 682 14.38 -1.95 -40.80
CA PRO A 682 15.64 -2.58 -40.49
C PRO A 682 15.44 -3.91 -39.78
N HIS A 683 16.40 -4.81 -39.91
CA HIS A 683 16.47 -6.04 -39.12
C HIS A 683 16.63 -5.65 -37.64
N ALA A 684 15.84 -6.25 -36.72
CA ALA A 684 15.91 -6.04 -35.32
C ALA A 684 15.81 -7.38 -34.55
N GLN A 685 16.73 -7.57 -33.60
CA GLN A 685 16.74 -8.78 -32.79
C GLN A 685 15.59 -8.82 -31.81
N VAL A 686 15.08 -7.68 -31.36
CA VAL A 686 13.97 -7.58 -30.40
C VAL A 686 12.85 -6.72 -30.97
N LEU A 687 11.64 -7.28 -30.97
CA LEU A 687 10.42 -6.58 -31.39
C LEU A 687 9.54 -6.37 -30.15
N VAL A 688 9.13 -5.11 -29.90
CA VAL A 688 8.21 -4.76 -28.81
C VAL A 688 7.02 -3.99 -29.40
N TRP A 689 5.80 -4.44 -29.08
CA TRP A 689 4.58 -3.79 -29.60
C TRP A 689 3.36 -4.01 -28.71
N SER A 690 2.27 -3.33 -29.04
CA SER A 690 1.01 -3.38 -28.30
C SER A 690 0.33 -4.75 -28.26
N GLY A 691 0.70 -5.67 -29.18
CA GLY A 691 0.06 -6.99 -29.34
C GLY A 691 -1.09 -7.00 -30.36
N GLU A 692 -1.27 -5.92 -31.13
CA GLU A 692 -2.14 -5.92 -32.30
C GLU A 692 -1.60 -6.84 -33.40
N ARG A 693 -2.46 -7.15 -34.39
CA ARG A 693 -2.07 -7.99 -35.54
C ARG A 693 -0.93 -7.32 -36.30
N LEU A 694 0.09 -8.09 -36.61
CA LEU A 694 1.20 -7.66 -37.44
C LEU A 694 1.03 -8.18 -38.88
N ASP A 695 1.51 -7.41 -39.88
CA ASP A 695 1.59 -7.86 -41.25
C ASP A 695 2.72 -8.88 -41.42
N SER A 696 2.49 -9.93 -42.22
CA SER A 696 3.48 -10.99 -42.51
C SER A 696 4.77 -10.42 -43.11
N ASN A 697 4.65 -9.38 -43.96
CA ASN A 697 5.80 -8.71 -44.56
C ASN A 697 6.68 -8.02 -43.54
N LEU A 698 6.08 -7.42 -42.48
CA LEU A 698 6.78 -6.79 -41.41
C LEU A 698 7.59 -7.81 -40.59
N ILE A 699 6.96 -8.93 -40.23
CA ILE A 699 7.64 -10.00 -39.47
C ILE A 699 8.79 -10.58 -40.32
N ALA A 700 8.59 -10.77 -41.64
CA ALA A 700 9.62 -11.28 -42.54
C ALA A 700 10.79 -10.29 -42.74
N ALA A 701 10.53 -8.97 -42.70
CA ALA A 701 11.55 -7.93 -42.81
C ALA A 701 12.38 -7.81 -41.51
N VAL A 702 11.70 -7.75 -40.36
CA VAL A 702 12.35 -7.53 -39.06
C VAL A 702 13.09 -8.77 -38.57
N LYS A 703 12.55 -9.97 -38.77
CA LYS A 703 13.12 -11.28 -38.33
C LYS A 703 13.56 -11.28 -36.87
N PRO A 704 12.68 -11.01 -35.89
CA PRO A 704 13.05 -10.88 -34.53
C PRO A 704 13.45 -12.23 -33.89
N GLU A 705 14.50 -12.25 -33.09
CA GLU A 705 14.85 -13.38 -32.19
C GLU A 705 13.89 -13.47 -31.02
N VAL A 706 13.49 -12.29 -30.49
CA VAL A 706 12.58 -12.14 -29.37
C VAL A 706 11.48 -11.15 -29.70
N ALA A 707 10.25 -11.50 -29.38
CA ALA A 707 9.06 -10.67 -29.56
C ALA A 707 8.31 -10.50 -28.24
N ILE A 708 8.06 -9.26 -27.82
CA ILE A 708 7.43 -8.93 -26.54
C ILE A 708 6.15 -8.13 -26.84
N ALA A 709 4.99 -8.71 -26.54
CA ALA A 709 3.69 -8.08 -26.77
C ALA A 709 3.03 -7.63 -25.45
N SER A 710 2.43 -6.44 -25.47
CA SER A 710 1.74 -5.86 -24.30
C SER A 710 0.30 -6.38 -24.10
N ARG A 711 0.02 -7.64 -24.43
CA ARG A 711 -1.30 -8.29 -24.31
C ARG A 711 -1.24 -9.64 -23.62
N THR A 712 -2.43 -10.17 -23.30
CA THR A 712 -2.58 -11.53 -22.74
C THR A 712 -2.67 -12.61 -23.81
N LYS A 713 -3.13 -12.28 -25.01
CA LYS A 713 -3.29 -13.20 -26.15
C LYS A 713 -2.95 -12.45 -27.43
N LEU A 714 -2.32 -13.13 -28.37
CA LEU A 714 -2.06 -12.64 -29.72
C LEU A 714 -3.07 -13.20 -30.72
N ASP A 715 -3.17 -12.51 -31.87
CA ASP A 715 -3.82 -13.05 -33.04
C ASP A 715 -3.15 -14.38 -33.46
N PRO A 716 -3.94 -15.45 -33.75
CA PRO A 716 -3.40 -16.77 -34.11
C PRO A 716 -2.47 -16.76 -35.32
N LYS A 717 -2.70 -15.89 -36.29
CA LYS A 717 -1.83 -15.77 -37.48
C LYS A 717 -0.48 -15.18 -37.12
N THR A 718 -0.48 -14.05 -36.43
CA THR A 718 0.76 -13.40 -35.93
C THR A 718 1.58 -14.36 -35.06
N MET A 719 0.91 -15.14 -34.19
CA MET A 719 1.59 -16.12 -33.35
C MET A 719 2.23 -17.25 -34.18
N ALA A 720 1.52 -17.78 -35.18
CA ALA A 720 2.01 -18.84 -36.06
C ALA A 720 3.23 -18.37 -36.86
N GLU A 721 3.21 -17.17 -37.43
CA GLU A 721 4.32 -16.61 -38.20
C GLU A 721 5.57 -16.36 -37.34
N LEU A 722 5.41 -15.81 -36.13
CA LEU A 722 6.53 -15.65 -35.21
C LEU A 722 7.14 -17.00 -34.79
N GLN A 723 6.30 -18.04 -34.61
CA GLN A 723 6.77 -19.39 -34.29
C GLN A 723 7.50 -20.05 -35.49
N GLN A 724 7.03 -19.84 -36.73
CA GLN A 724 7.74 -20.29 -37.94
C GLN A 724 9.13 -19.66 -38.03
N GLY A 725 9.26 -18.38 -37.63
CA GLY A 725 10.54 -17.66 -37.56
C GLY A 725 11.44 -18.11 -36.40
N LYS A 726 11.03 -19.10 -35.57
CA LYS A 726 11.70 -19.52 -34.32
C LYS A 726 11.89 -18.38 -33.30
N THR A 727 11.02 -17.37 -33.35
CA THR A 727 11.03 -16.24 -32.46
C THR A 727 10.54 -16.63 -31.04
N LYS A 728 11.26 -16.26 -30.00
CA LYS A 728 10.82 -16.44 -28.63
C LYS A 728 9.79 -15.35 -28.29
N VAL A 729 8.54 -15.74 -28.02
CA VAL A 729 7.45 -14.79 -27.78
C VAL A 729 7.13 -14.69 -26.29
N PHE A 730 7.10 -13.46 -25.76
CA PHE A 730 6.65 -13.11 -24.42
C PHE A 730 5.38 -12.25 -24.48
N LEU A 731 4.43 -12.51 -23.60
CA LEU A 731 3.19 -11.75 -23.48
C LEU A 731 3.14 -11.09 -22.09
N THR A 732 3.42 -9.79 -21.99
CA THR A 732 3.52 -9.15 -20.66
C THR A 732 2.20 -9.22 -19.87
N GLY A 733 1.06 -9.28 -20.53
CA GLY A 733 -0.24 -9.45 -19.88
C GLY A 733 -0.49 -10.85 -19.28
N ARG A 734 0.27 -11.89 -19.74
CA ARG A 734 0.21 -13.27 -19.25
C ARG A 734 1.44 -13.60 -18.40
N ASP A 735 2.63 -13.32 -18.95
CA ASP A 735 3.91 -13.75 -18.37
C ASP A 735 4.46 -12.73 -17.37
N GLY A 736 3.89 -11.52 -17.33
CA GLY A 736 4.40 -10.41 -16.50
C GLY A 736 5.50 -9.61 -17.22
N ALA A 737 6.18 -8.73 -16.46
CA ALA A 737 7.27 -7.91 -16.97
C ALA A 737 8.43 -8.77 -17.44
N VAL A 738 9.06 -8.36 -18.55
CA VAL A 738 10.21 -9.05 -19.15
C VAL A 738 11.46 -8.22 -18.90
N GLN A 739 12.50 -8.85 -18.36
CA GLN A 739 13.79 -8.22 -18.09
C GLN A 739 14.88 -8.81 -18.98
N TRP A 740 15.79 -7.93 -19.39
CA TRP A 740 16.99 -8.31 -20.12
C TRP A 740 18.22 -7.63 -19.53
N THR A 741 19.30 -8.40 -19.40
CA THR A 741 20.63 -7.90 -19.01
C THR A 741 21.67 -8.38 -20.04
N PRO A 742 22.76 -7.62 -20.26
CA PRO A 742 23.76 -7.97 -21.28
C PRO A 742 24.43 -9.33 -21.07
N LYS A 743 24.54 -9.77 -19.83
CA LYS A 743 25.13 -11.06 -19.45
C LYS A 743 24.12 -12.21 -19.38
N GLY A 744 22.81 -11.90 -19.50
CA GLY A 744 21.73 -12.85 -19.30
C GLY A 744 20.86 -13.02 -20.55
N LYS A 745 19.89 -13.92 -20.41
CA LYS A 745 18.82 -14.15 -21.38
C LYS A 745 17.64 -13.21 -21.03
N PHE A 746 16.65 -13.17 -21.92
CA PHE A 746 15.35 -12.59 -21.59
C PHE A 746 14.66 -13.49 -20.56
N GLU A 747 14.32 -12.90 -19.41
CA GLU A 747 13.71 -13.61 -18.28
C GLU A 747 12.43 -12.92 -17.88
N ILE A 748 11.47 -13.68 -17.37
CA ILE A 748 10.26 -13.15 -16.76
C ILE A 748 10.66 -12.60 -15.40
N ALA A 749 10.36 -11.33 -15.18
CA ALA A 749 10.82 -10.61 -13.99
C ALA A 749 10.09 -10.99 -12.68
N VAL A 750 8.95 -11.67 -12.80
CA VAL A 750 8.14 -12.17 -11.69
C VAL A 750 7.92 -13.65 -11.91
N GLU A 751 8.51 -14.51 -11.07
CA GLU A 751 8.13 -15.92 -11.03
C GLU A 751 6.63 -15.99 -10.69
N THR A 752 5.83 -16.50 -11.60
CA THR A 752 4.40 -16.69 -11.38
C THR A 752 4.20 -17.71 -10.26
N VAL A 753 3.39 -17.34 -9.28
CA VAL A 753 3.08 -18.18 -8.10
C VAL A 753 2.41 -19.52 -8.49
N GLU A 754 2.00 -19.68 -9.76
CA GLU A 754 1.47 -20.96 -10.27
C GLU A 754 2.52 -22.08 -10.26
N ASP A 755 3.80 -21.77 -10.41
CA ASP A 755 4.88 -22.76 -10.30
C ASP A 755 5.15 -23.21 -8.86
N LYS A 756 4.81 -22.38 -7.86
CA LYS A 756 4.93 -22.77 -6.44
C LYS A 756 3.69 -23.43 -5.86
N ALA A 757 2.51 -23.20 -6.44
CA ALA A 757 1.26 -23.84 -6.01
C ALA A 757 1.11 -25.28 -6.54
N SER A 758 1.85 -25.66 -7.60
CA SER A 758 1.96 -27.04 -8.07
C SER A 758 3.03 -27.86 -7.32
N ALA A 759 3.83 -27.21 -6.46
CA ALA A 759 4.85 -27.83 -5.63
C ALA A 759 4.43 -27.90 -4.13
N LEU A 760 3.24 -27.46 -3.78
CA LEU A 760 2.55 -27.61 -2.51
C LEU A 760 1.26 -28.44 -2.67
#